data_6a726db52202b2c5eda0c008ca405193
#
_entry.id   6a726db52202b2c5eda0c008ca405193
#
_cell.length_a   1.000
_cell.length_b   1.000
_cell.length_c   1.000
_cell.angle_alpha   90.00
_cell.angle_beta   90.00
_cell.angle_gamma   90.00
#
_symmetry.space_group_name_H-M   'P 1'
#
loop_
_entity.id
_entity.type
_entity.pdbx_description
1 polymer ?
#
loop_
_entity_poly.entity_id
_entity_poly.type
_entity_poly.pdbx_seq_one_letter_code
_entity_poly.pdbx_strand_id
1 'polypeptide(L)'
;MYKKNKIFFVNIIVFLIIFTVIFIGFFINPKLDFLSFNNGNSVIKDISSYCMKLKNSSNKYIGTNQKLLWQAKLNNAVDEYNIWFAQLGLAKAEMNLGGFDEAVTIIEEVLNNENFHSLPNTSKVVTYNSAALIYIKAAEVKNCVIPGGSIVCQLPTDNNYKQSYKDYSYKAIDVINEWLIIDSDNLKAKWLLNIVYMSIGEYPESINKDLLIEIPGQNLSSIDTQDIQFTDVSLERGIYNVDLAGGVIFDDFNNDGYPDLITSTWDPCSSMKFYLNNGVKGFKDITEESNLSIQFGGLNIISTDYNNDGYLDIYVLRGGWLMEEGEMINSLLKNNGDMTFTDVTQDVNLSGFAYPTQSASWGDYDNDGDLDLFICNESYKDENGNIVYPSQLFSNYNNKFLDVSSQALIVNGRYCKSSDWGDYNNDGWIDLFISNFGGENRLYKNLGNGVFEDVARETGVTDPFYSFTSWFWDYDNDGDLDIFSSGYEYGIIKSIESFMGKIDSNYSLKLYKNNGMGFYIDNTQGSGLFKVHSTMGANFADVNNDGYDDLYLGTGYPAIDSLVPNAFYFNNEGLSFIDKTHIYGLGHIQKGHGVAFADYDLDGDLDIFEQMGGFYLSDGFTNILYQNSNNINNWIGIKLIGDKSGKIALGAKINLVCDNENYNSIVESGGSFGSSSLMKVMGIQDCKNIDKLYITWPRYQSIQEINNISVNQYILVKESELGYKEIKFKVGNKIE
;
A
#
# COMPACT_ATOMS: atom_id res chain seq x y z
N MET A 1 -66.74 -5.73 23.01
CA MET A 1 -65.75 -4.95 23.80
C MET A 1 -64.72 -5.79 24.56
N TYR A 2 -64.88 -7.10 24.70
CA TYR A 2 -63.97 -7.94 25.53
C TYR A 2 -62.77 -8.56 24.82
N LYS A 3 -62.64 -8.48 23.51
CA LYS A 3 -61.51 -9.02 22.75
C LYS A 3 -60.35 -8.01 22.53
N LYS A 4 -60.57 -6.71 22.59
CA LYS A 4 -59.53 -5.68 22.41
C LYS A 4 -58.62 -5.50 23.65
N ASN A 5 -59.15 -5.75 24.84
CA ASN A 5 -58.36 -5.57 26.07
C ASN A 5 -57.35 -6.70 26.36
N LYS A 6 -57.60 -7.91 25.80
CA LYS A 6 -56.64 -9.03 25.99
C LYS A 6 -55.37 -8.87 25.16
N ILE A 7 -55.46 -8.28 23.96
CA ILE A 7 -54.29 -8.04 23.10
C ILE A 7 -53.42 -6.89 23.68
N PHE A 8 -54.04 -5.89 24.28
CA PHE A 8 -53.33 -4.78 24.92
C PHE A 8 -52.56 -5.21 26.17
N PHE A 9 -53.09 -6.11 26.96
CA PHE A 9 -52.40 -6.64 28.15
C PHE A 9 -51.29 -7.63 27.81
N VAL A 10 -51.42 -8.42 26.74
CA VAL A 10 -50.36 -9.34 26.27
C VAL A 10 -49.18 -8.53 25.73
N ASN A 11 -49.41 -7.45 24.99
CA ASN A 11 -48.32 -6.60 24.47
C ASN A 11 -47.60 -5.82 25.58
N ILE A 12 -48.27 -5.42 26.65
CA ILE A 12 -47.64 -4.77 27.83
C ILE A 12 -46.77 -5.79 28.58
N ILE A 13 -47.19 -7.04 28.73
CA ILE A 13 -46.42 -8.10 29.42
C ILE A 13 -45.24 -8.49 28.58
N VAL A 14 -45.34 -8.59 27.26
CA VAL A 14 -44.19 -8.85 26.36
C VAL A 14 -43.21 -7.71 26.38
N PHE A 15 -43.68 -6.45 26.41
CA PHE A 15 -42.82 -5.27 26.50
C PHE A 15 -42.05 -5.20 27.85
N LEU A 16 -42.73 -5.56 28.95
CA LEU A 16 -42.11 -5.62 30.30
C LEU A 16 -41.13 -6.79 30.40
N ILE A 17 -41.37 -7.93 29.76
CA ILE A 17 -40.45 -9.06 29.76
C ILE A 17 -39.19 -8.73 28.92
N ILE A 18 -39.34 -8.08 27.77
CA ILE A 18 -38.22 -7.63 26.94
C ILE A 18 -37.41 -6.57 27.68
N PHE A 19 -38.07 -5.64 28.38
CA PHE A 19 -37.35 -4.60 29.17
C PHE A 19 -36.60 -5.19 30.38
N THR A 20 -37.18 -6.25 31.03
CA THR A 20 -36.51 -6.93 32.15
C THR A 20 -35.34 -7.80 31.67
N VAL A 21 -35.44 -8.42 30.51
CA VAL A 21 -34.32 -9.21 29.92
C VAL A 21 -33.19 -8.30 29.46
N ILE A 22 -33.50 -7.12 28.91
CA ILE A 22 -32.49 -6.11 28.58
C ILE A 22 -31.86 -5.53 29.85
N PHE A 23 -32.63 -5.32 30.92
CA PHE A 23 -32.12 -4.76 32.17
C PHE A 23 -31.30 -5.77 32.98
N ILE A 24 -31.59 -7.08 32.92
CA ILE A 24 -30.82 -8.13 33.56
C ILE A 24 -29.54 -8.45 32.73
N GLY A 25 -29.58 -8.30 31.39
CA GLY A 25 -28.37 -8.41 30.54
C GLY A 25 -27.30 -7.34 30.84
N PHE A 26 -27.70 -6.21 31.41
CA PHE A 26 -26.76 -5.14 31.82
C PHE A 26 -26.09 -5.39 33.19
N PHE A 27 -26.58 -6.33 34.00
CA PHE A 27 -26.06 -6.57 35.35
C PHE A 27 -25.24 -7.87 35.50
N ILE A 28 -25.07 -8.66 34.44
CA ILE A 28 -24.26 -9.89 34.49
C ILE A 28 -23.15 -9.82 33.43
N ASN A 29 -22.30 -8.80 33.54
CA ASN A 29 -21.00 -8.85 32.89
C ASN A 29 -19.94 -8.48 33.95
N PRO A 30 -18.97 -9.37 34.22
CA PRO A 30 -17.91 -9.04 35.16
C PRO A 30 -17.05 -7.93 34.56
N LYS A 31 -16.67 -6.99 35.42
CA LYS A 31 -15.77 -5.88 35.17
C LYS A 31 -14.56 -6.33 34.33
N LEU A 32 -14.54 -5.97 33.05
CA LEU A 32 -13.30 -5.68 32.38
C LEU A 32 -12.86 -4.31 32.95
N ASP A 33 -11.75 -4.31 33.67
CA ASP A 33 -11.09 -3.08 34.07
C ASP A 33 -10.69 -2.34 32.79
N PHE A 34 -11.55 -1.43 32.37
CA PHE A 34 -11.18 -0.40 31.41
C PHE A 34 -10.11 0.45 32.11
N LEU A 35 -8.88 0.38 31.62
CA LEU A 35 -7.89 1.40 31.90
C LEU A 35 -8.59 2.75 31.72
N SER A 36 -8.67 3.53 32.79
CA SER A 36 -9.30 4.84 32.78
C SER A 36 -8.40 5.79 32.00
N PHE A 37 -8.61 5.86 30.68
CA PHE A 37 -8.07 6.92 29.85
C PHE A 37 -8.83 8.20 30.19
N ASN A 38 -8.35 8.93 31.19
CA ASN A 38 -8.78 10.28 31.45
C ASN A 38 -8.26 11.17 30.31
N ASN A 39 -9.17 11.79 29.57
CA ASN A 39 -8.99 12.71 28.45
C ASN A 39 -8.62 12.08 27.09
N GLY A 40 -9.07 10.89 26.77
CA GLY A 40 -8.95 10.35 25.42
C GLY A 40 -9.87 11.09 24.43
N ASN A 41 -9.31 11.53 23.33
CA ASN A 41 -9.99 12.10 22.17
C ASN A 41 -11.17 11.20 21.76
N SER A 42 -12.29 11.80 21.34
CA SER A 42 -13.50 11.08 20.92
C SER A 42 -13.23 10.09 19.77
N VAL A 43 -12.37 10.46 18.83
CA VAL A 43 -11.97 9.64 17.66
C VAL A 43 -11.33 8.32 18.10
N ILE A 44 -10.39 8.35 19.06
CA ILE A 44 -9.73 7.14 19.57
C ILE A 44 -10.74 6.17 20.20
N LYS A 45 -11.71 6.69 20.95
CA LYS A 45 -12.78 5.86 21.55
C LYS A 45 -13.65 5.21 20.50
N ASP A 46 -13.94 5.92 19.42
CA ASP A 46 -14.76 5.43 18.33
C ASP A 46 -14.04 4.29 17.60
N ILE A 47 -12.75 4.43 17.29
CA ILE A 47 -11.93 3.39 16.64
C ILE A 47 -11.81 2.15 17.54
N SER A 48 -11.55 2.31 18.83
CA SER A 48 -11.47 1.20 19.77
C SER A 48 -12.80 0.44 19.90
N SER A 49 -13.93 1.15 19.90
CA SER A 49 -15.27 0.55 19.85
C SER A 49 -15.50 -0.23 18.57
N TYR A 50 -15.00 0.30 17.46
CA TYR A 50 -15.09 -0.32 16.14
C TYR A 50 -14.30 -1.63 16.07
N CYS A 51 -13.07 -1.65 16.56
CA CYS A 51 -12.26 -2.86 16.71
C CYS A 51 -13.05 -3.98 17.41
N MET A 52 -13.63 -3.69 18.57
CA MET A 52 -14.40 -4.67 19.32
C MET A 52 -15.62 -5.18 18.56
N LYS A 53 -16.32 -4.30 17.82
CA LYS A 53 -17.45 -4.68 16.96
C LYS A 53 -17.03 -5.64 15.85
N LEU A 54 -15.96 -5.33 15.13
CA LEU A 54 -15.45 -6.16 14.03
C LEU A 54 -14.91 -7.52 14.51
N LYS A 55 -14.12 -7.53 15.58
CA LYS A 55 -13.61 -8.78 16.17
C LYS A 55 -14.72 -9.75 16.57
N ASN A 56 -15.82 -9.22 17.10
CA ASN A 56 -16.99 -10.00 17.53
C ASN A 56 -18.04 -10.16 16.41
N SER A 57 -17.69 -9.87 15.16
CA SER A 57 -18.57 -10.03 14.00
C SER A 57 -18.26 -11.33 13.25
N SER A 58 -19.01 -11.54 12.16
CA SER A 58 -18.74 -12.57 11.16
C SER A 58 -17.93 -12.04 9.98
N ASN A 59 -17.23 -10.91 10.14
CA ASN A 59 -16.35 -10.36 9.11
C ASN A 59 -15.34 -11.43 8.65
N LYS A 60 -15.19 -11.58 7.34
CA LYS A 60 -14.41 -12.67 6.75
C LYS A 60 -12.91 -12.59 7.02
N TYR A 61 -12.40 -11.40 7.35
CA TYR A 61 -10.96 -11.17 7.54
C TYR A 61 -10.53 -11.31 9.01
N ILE A 62 -11.26 -10.64 9.91
CA ILE A 62 -10.85 -10.50 11.33
C ILE A 62 -11.92 -10.98 12.33
N GLY A 63 -13.12 -11.34 11.84
CA GLY A 63 -14.22 -11.76 12.71
C GLY A 63 -14.03 -13.17 13.26
N THR A 64 -13.98 -13.32 14.57
CA THR A 64 -13.81 -14.62 15.24
C THR A 64 -15.07 -15.49 15.19
N ASN A 65 -16.24 -14.90 14.95
CA ASN A 65 -17.50 -15.63 14.90
C ASN A 65 -17.61 -16.61 13.72
N GLN A 66 -16.80 -16.46 12.67
CA GLN A 66 -16.76 -17.41 11.56
C GLN A 66 -16.43 -18.83 12.06
N LYS A 67 -15.41 -18.98 12.90
CA LYS A 67 -15.06 -20.26 13.53
C LYS A 67 -16.22 -20.84 14.32
N LEU A 68 -16.85 -20.04 15.17
CA LEU A 68 -17.99 -20.46 15.99
C LEU A 68 -19.19 -20.92 15.14
N LEU A 69 -19.48 -20.22 14.04
CA LEU A 69 -20.54 -20.58 13.11
C LEU A 69 -20.27 -21.94 12.45
N TRP A 70 -19.05 -22.19 11.98
CA TRP A 70 -18.70 -23.46 11.38
C TRP A 70 -18.65 -24.61 12.38
N GLN A 71 -18.18 -24.36 13.61
CA GLN A 71 -18.24 -25.34 14.70
C GLN A 71 -19.68 -25.71 15.06
N ALA A 72 -20.58 -24.74 15.12
CA ALA A 72 -22.00 -25.00 15.36
C ALA A 72 -22.65 -25.80 14.21
N LYS A 73 -22.30 -25.50 12.95
CA LYS A 73 -22.75 -26.29 11.79
C LYS A 73 -22.25 -27.72 11.87
N LEU A 74 -20.99 -27.94 12.23
CA LEU A 74 -20.41 -29.28 12.39
C LEU A 74 -21.10 -30.07 13.49
N ASN A 75 -21.35 -29.47 14.65
CA ASN A 75 -22.05 -30.10 15.76
C ASN A 75 -23.50 -30.53 15.45
N ASN A 76 -24.13 -29.85 14.49
CA ASN A 76 -25.51 -30.12 14.07
C ASN A 76 -25.61 -30.90 12.74
N ALA A 77 -24.50 -31.23 12.11
CA ALA A 77 -24.48 -31.99 10.86
C ALA A 77 -24.84 -33.46 11.11
N VAL A 78 -25.78 -33.98 10.32
CA VAL A 78 -26.28 -35.38 10.49
C VAL A 78 -26.00 -36.28 9.29
N ASP A 79 -25.61 -35.72 8.16
CA ASP A 79 -25.24 -36.44 6.95
C ASP A 79 -23.80 -36.10 6.53
N GLU A 80 -23.21 -37.00 5.77
CA GLU A 80 -21.80 -36.93 5.39
C GLU A 80 -21.44 -35.68 4.57
N TYR A 81 -22.37 -35.22 3.70
CA TYR A 81 -22.14 -34.01 2.91
C TYR A 81 -22.09 -32.75 3.78
N ASN A 82 -23.01 -32.63 4.75
CA ASN A 82 -23.02 -31.50 5.68
C ASN A 82 -21.83 -31.57 6.65
N ILE A 83 -21.39 -32.78 7.07
CA ILE A 83 -20.17 -32.95 7.87
C ILE A 83 -18.95 -32.46 7.09
N TRP A 84 -18.75 -32.95 5.85
CA TRP A 84 -17.68 -32.50 4.96
C TRP A 84 -17.70 -30.98 4.77
N PHE A 85 -18.85 -30.41 4.44
CA PHE A 85 -18.99 -28.99 4.18
C PHE A 85 -18.66 -28.14 5.41
N ALA A 86 -19.09 -28.57 6.60
CA ALA A 86 -18.81 -27.91 7.86
C ALA A 86 -17.33 -28.02 8.28
N GLN A 87 -16.71 -29.20 8.12
CA GLN A 87 -15.28 -29.41 8.36
C GLN A 87 -14.43 -28.54 7.44
N LEU A 88 -14.73 -28.49 6.13
CA LEU A 88 -14.03 -27.67 5.19
C LEU A 88 -14.14 -26.17 5.53
N GLY A 89 -15.35 -25.73 5.93
CA GLY A 89 -15.58 -24.37 6.39
C GLY A 89 -14.81 -24.04 7.67
N LEU A 90 -14.73 -24.98 8.61
CA LEU A 90 -13.99 -24.84 9.86
C LEU A 90 -12.47 -24.77 9.59
N ALA A 91 -11.93 -25.66 8.74
CA ALA A 91 -10.51 -25.63 8.36
C ALA A 91 -10.11 -24.27 7.74
N LYS A 92 -10.95 -23.72 6.86
CA LYS A 92 -10.73 -22.37 6.30
C LYS A 92 -10.80 -21.27 7.36
N ALA A 93 -11.75 -21.36 8.29
CA ALA A 93 -11.88 -20.37 9.36
C ALA A 93 -10.68 -20.41 10.31
N GLU A 94 -10.17 -21.60 10.65
CA GLU A 94 -8.95 -21.77 11.43
C GLU A 94 -7.74 -21.19 10.70
N MET A 95 -7.56 -21.52 9.41
CA MET A 95 -6.51 -20.97 8.59
C MET A 95 -6.58 -19.43 8.59
N ASN A 96 -7.73 -18.84 8.34
CA ASN A 96 -7.90 -17.37 8.25
C ASN A 96 -7.53 -16.66 9.57
N LEU A 97 -7.70 -17.33 10.71
CA LEU A 97 -7.39 -16.81 12.03
C LEU A 97 -5.96 -17.16 12.51
N GLY A 98 -5.16 -17.86 11.69
CA GLY A 98 -3.78 -18.26 12.01
C GLY A 98 -3.65 -19.58 12.78
N GLY A 99 -4.74 -20.33 12.94
CA GLY A 99 -4.74 -21.68 13.54
C GLY A 99 -4.28 -22.75 12.54
N PHE A 100 -3.03 -22.70 12.08
CA PHE A 100 -2.55 -23.57 11.00
C PHE A 100 -2.49 -25.03 11.37
N ASP A 101 -2.07 -25.39 12.59
CA ASP A 101 -1.97 -26.78 13.02
C ASP A 101 -3.36 -27.43 13.10
N GLU A 102 -4.36 -26.70 13.61
CA GLU A 102 -5.77 -27.11 13.62
C GLU A 102 -6.33 -27.22 12.20
N ALA A 103 -6.05 -26.23 11.34
CA ALA A 103 -6.51 -26.24 9.95
C ALA A 103 -5.94 -27.46 9.18
N VAL A 104 -4.65 -27.77 9.37
CA VAL A 104 -4.01 -28.95 8.80
C VAL A 104 -4.66 -30.23 9.32
N THR A 105 -4.87 -30.34 10.62
CA THR A 105 -5.51 -31.51 11.21
C THR A 105 -6.90 -31.77 10.62
N ILE A 106 -7.74 -30.73 10.56
CA ILE A 106 -9.11 -30.85 10.02
C ILE A 106 -9.10 -31.23 8.54
N ILE A 107 -8.22 -30.59 7.73
CA ILE A 107 -8.19 -30.88 6.29
C ILE A 107 -7.68 -32.30 6.01
N GLU A 108 -6.74 -32.81 6.80
CA GLU A 108 -6.28 -34.21 6.72
C GLU A 108 -7.37 -35.20 7.09
N GLU A 109 -8.18 -34.92 8.11
CA GLU A 109 -9.38 -35.72 8.44
C GLU A 109 -10.36 -35.78 7.27
N VAL A 110 -10.59 -34.63 6.58
CA VAL A 110 -11.47 -34.55 5.39
C VAL A 110 -10.91 -35.40 4.26
N LEU A 111 -9.62 -35.26 3.95
CA LEU A 111 -8.99 -35.98 2.82
C LEU A 111 -8.89 -37.52 3.07
N ASN A 112 -8.70 -37.93 4.31
CA ASN A 112 -8.59 -39.35 4.70
C ASN A 112 -9.95 -40.03 4.95
N ASN A 113 -11.06 -39.27 4.87
CA ASN A 113 -12.39 -39.84 5.04
C ASN A 113 -12.76 -40.77 3.87
N GLU A 114 -13.18 -42.00 4.14
CA GLU A 114 -13.55 -42.99 3.11
C GLU A 114 -14.60 -42.47 2.13
N ASN A 115 -15.50 -41.60 2.57
CA ASN A 115 -16.58 -41.02 1.76
C ASN A 115 -16.11 -39.83 0.91
N PHE A 116 -14.94 -39.28 1.16
CA PHE A 116 -14.39 -38.17 0.34
C PHE A 116 -14.31 -38.55 -1.13
N HIS A 117 -13.87 -39.78 -1.44
CA HIS A 117 -13.75 -40.24 -2.85
C HIS A 117 -15.11 -40.41 -3.55
N SER A 118 -16.21 -40.48 -2.82
CA SER A 118 -17.57 -40.57 -3.37
C SER A 118 -18.19 -39.20 -3.68
N LEU A 119 -17.57 -38.09 -3.23
CA LEU A 119 -18.06 -36.73 -3.47
C LEU A 119 -18.01 -36.36 -4.95
N PRO A 120 -18.90 -35.45 -5.40
CA PRO A 120 -18.82 -34.87 -6.74
C PRO A 120 -17.46 -34.23 -7.04
N ASN A 121 -17.01 -34.26 -8.27
CA ASN A 121 -15.74 -33.66 -8.69
C ASN A 121 -15.62 -32.16 -8.30
N THR A 122 -16.72 -31.41 -8.39
CA THR A 122 -16.76 -30.01 -7.93
C THR A 122 -16.42 -29.86 -6.44
N SER A 123 -16.93 -30.74 -5.58
CA SER A 123 -16.61 -30.76 -4.16
C SER A 123 -15.15 -31.15 -3.90
N LYS A 124 -14.63 -32.12 -4.64
CA LYS A 124 -13.21 -32.52 -4.56
C LYS A 124 -12.29 -31.36 -4.94
N VAL A 125 -12.57 -30.67 -6.07
CA VAL A 125 -11.79 -29.51 -6.51
C VAL A 125 -11.76 -28.41 -5.45
N VAL A 126 -12.91 -28.09 -4.83
CA VAL A 126 -12.98 -27.08 -3.75
C VAL A 126 -12.16 -27.53 -2.53
N THR A 127 -12.16 -28.82 -2.21
CA THR A 127 -11.37 -29.37 -1.09
C THR A 127 -9.88 -29.33 -1.39
N TYR A 128 -9.46 -29.78 -2.56
CA TYR A 128 -8.04 -29.76 -2.96
C TYR A 128 -7.48 -28.34 -3.03
N ASN A 129 -8.24 -27.37 -3.60
CA ASN A 129 -7.85 -25.95 -3.55
C ASN A 129 -7.66 -25.45 -2.11
N SER A 130 -8.56 -25.82 -1.19
CA SER A 130 -8.46 -25.39 0.20
C SER A 130 -7.28 -26.06 0.93
N ALA A 131 -7.08 -27.36 0.69
CA ALA A 131 -5.97 -28.11 1.24
C ALA A 131 -4.61 -27.56 0.75
N ALA A 132 -4.50 -27.28 -0.55
CA ALA A 132 -3.30 -26.67 -1.14
C ALA A 132 -2.94 -25.36 -0.43
N LEU A 133 -3.91 -24.46 -0.27
CA LEU A 133 -3.68 -23.16 0.39
C LEU A 133 -3.33 -23.32 1.88
N ILE A 134 -3.98 -24.24 2.60
CA ILE A 134 -3.66 -24.51 4.01
C ILE A 134 -2.21 -25.01 4.13
N TYR A 135 -1.79 -25.96 3.28
CA TYR A 135 -0.42 -26.47 3.31
C TYR A 135 0.62 -25.44 2.88
N ILE A 136 0.34 -24.63 1.84
CA ILE A 136 1.23 -23.55 1.38
C ILE A 136 1.43 -22.53 2.50
N LYS A 137 0.35 -22.08 3.15
CA LYS A 137 0.46 -21.11 4.26
C LYS A 137 1.15 -21.70 5.48
N ALA A 138 0.89 -22.96 5.81
CA ALA A 138 1.60 -23.65 6.90
C ALA A 138 3.11 -23.78 6.61
N ALA A 139 3.49 -24.04 5.35
CA ALA A 139 4.89 -24.05 4.92
C ALA A 139 5.52 -22.66 5.01
N GLU A 140 4.83 -21.62 4.55
CA GLU A 140 5.27 -20.23 4.60
C GLU A 140 5.58 -19.79 6.04
N VAL A 141 4.67 -20.03 6.98
CA VAL A 141 4.86 -19.64 8.38
C VAL A 141 6.09 -20.32 8.99
N LYS A 142 6.36 -21.58 8.63
CA LYS A 142 7.52 -22.32 9.17
C LYS A 142 8.87 -21.95 8.52
N ASN A 143 8.85 -21.32 7.36
CA ASN A 143 10.08 -21.01 6.60
C ASN A 143 10.34 -19.51 6.44
N CYS A 144 9.29 -18.70 6.28
CA CYS A 144 9.42 -17.29 5.86
C CYS A 144 9.08 -16.31 7.00
N VAL A 145 8.06 -16.61 7.82
CA VAL A 145 7.60 -15.72 8.91
C VAL A 145 8.41 -15.97 10.20
N ILE A 146 9.70 -16.15 10.05
CA ILE A 146 10.67 -16.31 11.14
C ILE A 146 11.77 -15.28 10.97
N PRO A 147 12.47 -14.87 12.05
CA PRO A 147 13.56 -13.90 11.94
C PRO A 147 14.59 -14.30 10.87
N GLY A 148 14.80 -13.44 9.86
CA GLY A 148 15.69 -13.70 8.73
C GLY A 148 15.19 -14.73 7.70
N GLY A 149 13.92 -15.13 7.78
CA GLY A 149 13.31 -16.10 6.86
C GLY A 149 12.71 -15.52 5.59
N SER A 150 12.51 -14.20 5.49
CA SER A 150 11.86 -13.53 4.37
C SER A 150 12.48 -13.87 3.01
N ILE A 151 13.79 -13.96 2.94
CA ILE A 151 14.56 -14.28 1.72
C ILE A 151 14.17 -15.63 1.09
N VAL A 152 13.65 -16.58 1.87
CA VAL A 152 13.20 -17.90 1.37
C VAL A 152 11.93 -17.79 0.53
N CYS A 153 11.19 -16.69 0.64
CA CYS A 153 9.95 -16.42 -0.09
C CYS A 153 10.12 -15.43 -1.25
N GLN A 154 11.36 -15.10 -1.60
CA GLN A 154 11.67 -14.39 -2.85
C GLN A 154 11.71 -15.39 -4.01
N LEU A 155 11.08 -15.10 -5.12
CA LEU A 155 11.02 -15.99 -6.27
C LEU A 155 11.65 -15.37 -7.53
N PRO A 156 12.33 -16.20 -8.33
CA PRO A 156 12.72 -17.58 -8.07
C PRO A 156 13.77 -17.64 -6.96
N THR A 157 13.70 -18.62 -6.09
CA THR A 157 14.71 -18.78 -5.04
C THR A 157 16.06 -19.11 -5.65
N ASP A 158 17.10 -18.41 -5.24
CA ASP A 158 18.47 -18.92 -5.38
C ASP A 158 18.56 -20.28 -4.69
N ASN A 159 19.32 -21.21 -5.27
CA ASN A 159 19.53 -22.53 -4.68
C ASN A 159 20.06 -22.51 -3.23
N ASN A 160 20.55 -21.37 -2.78
CA ASN A 160 21.04 -21.15 -1.40
C ASN A 160 19.91 -20.81 -0.41
N TYR A 161 18.74 -20.35 -0.87
CA TYR A 161 17.66 -19.82 -0.04
C TYR A 161 16.32 -20.54 -0.23
N LYS A 162 16.35 -21.90 -0.21
CA LYS A 162 15.15 -22.72 -0.31
C LYS A 162 14.58 -23.08 1.04
N GLN A 163 13.31 -23.46 1.07
CA GLN A 163 12.65 -23.94 2.28
C GLN A 163 13.42 -25.10 2.93
N SER A 164 13.67 -24.98 4.21
CA SER A 164 14.27 -26.05 5.04
C SER A 164 13.22 -27.07 5.49
N TYR A 165 12.02 -26.63 5.81
CA TYR A 165 10.88 -27.47 6.16
C TYR A 165 9.98 -27.67 4.95
N LYS A 166 10.07 -28.84 4.30
CA LYS A 166 9.39 -29.11 3.02
C LYS A 166 8.15 -30.00 3.12
N ASP A 167 7.83 -30.56 4.31
CA ASP A 167 6.76 -31.54 4.43
C ASP A 167 5.40 -31.03 3.96
N TYR A 168 5.03 -29.79 4.35
CA TYR A 168 3.77 -29.21 3.89
C TYR A 168 3.80 -28.84 2.40
N SER A 169 4.95 -28.48 1.86
CA SER A 169 5.10 -28.21 0.44
C SER A 169 4.89 -29.46 -0.40
N TYR A 170 5.42 -30.63 0.00
CA TYR A 170 5.13 -31.88 -0.68
C TYR A 170 3.65 -32.30 -0.55
N LYS A 171 3.01 -32.11 0.61
CA LYS A 171 1.56 -32.32 0.74
C LYS A 171 0.75 -31.40 -0.16
N ALA A 172 1.18 -30.15 -0.34
CA ALA A 172 0.56 -29.22 -1.29
C ALA A 172 0.69 -29.73 -2.74
N ILE A 173 1.88 -30.18 -3.14
CA ILE A 173 2.11 -30.79 -4.47
C ILE A 173 1.18 -31.98 -4.70
N ASP A 174 1.04 -32.89 -3.72
CA ASP A 174 0.19 -34.06 -3.85
C ASP A 174 -1.28 -33.69 -4.12
N VAL A 175 -1.85 -32.79 -3.29
CA VAL A 175 -3.25 -32.39 -3.47
C VAL A 175 -3.49 -31.53 -4.70
N ILE A 176 -2.50 -30.75 -5.16
CA ILE A 176 -2.59 -29.99 -6.41
C ILE A 176 -2.56 -30.95 -7.63
N ASN A 177 -1.76 -31.99 -7.59
CA ASN A 177 -1.74 -33.01 -8.64
C ASN A 177 -3.09 -33.76 -8.72
N GLU A 178 -3.69 -34.13 -7.57
CA GLU A 178 -5.05 -34.69 -7.57
C GLU A 178 -6.10 -33.72 -8.11
N TRP A 179 -5.96 -32.41 -7.83
CA TRP A 179 -6.81 -31.39 -8.42
C TRP A 179 -6.66 -31.35 -9.96
N LEU A 180 -5.44 -31.35 -10.47
CA LEU A 180 -5.14 -31.31 -11.91
C LEU A 180 -5.57 -32.57 -12.65
N ILE A 181 -5.69 -33.73 -11.98
CA ILE A 181 -6.30 -34.95 -12.56
C ILE A 181 -7.78 -34.70 -12.88
N ILE A 182 -8.50 -33.92 -12.06
CA ILE A 182 -9.93 -33.63 -12.29
C ILE A 182 -10.12 -32.45 -13.24
N ASP A 183 -9.28 -31.42 -13.15
CA ASP A 183 -9.36 -30.16 -13.90
C ASP A 183 -7.97 -29.77 -14.42
N SER A 184 -7.57 -30.44 -15.51
CA SER A 184 -6.22 -30.35 -16.08
C SER A 184 -5.83 -28.96 -16.61
N ASP A 185 -6.82 -28.12 -16.92
CA ASP A 185 -6.60 -26.79 -17.49
C ASP A 185 -6.69 -25.67 -16.46
N ASN A 186 -6.84 -26.00 -15.19
CA ASN A 186 -6.98 -25.01 -14.12
C ASN A 186 -5.69 -24.21 -13.93
N LEU A 187 -5.70 -22.95 -14.39
CA LEU A 187 -4.53 -22.06 -14.34
C LEU A 187 -4.06 -21.77 -12.90
N LYS A 188 -4.98 -21.64 -11.95
CA LYS A 188 -4.63 -21.43 -10.55
C LYS A 188 -3.91 -22.63 -9.96
N ALA A 189 -4.39 -23.85 -10.24
CA ALA A 189 -3.72 -25.08 -9.78
C ALA A 189 -2.32 -25.20 -10.38
N LYS A 190 -2.18 -24.94 -11.69
CA LYS A 190 -0.86 -24.91 -12.36
C LYS A 190 0.07 -23.89 -11.69
N TRP A 191 -0.42 -22.67 -11.46
CA TRP A 191 0.37 -21.61 -10.84
C TRP A 191 0.83 -21.97 -9.44
N LEU A 192 -0.08 -22.42 -8.57
CA LEU A 192 0.26 -22.85 -7.20
C LEU A 192 1.29 -23.97 -7.20
N LEU A 193 1.19 -24.92 -8.15
CA LEU A 193 2.19 -25.98 -8.31
C LEU A 193 3.58 -25.42 -8.61
N ASN A 194 3.66 -24.46 -9.55
CA ASN A 194 4.93 -23.82 -9.90
C ASN A 194 5.54 -23.07 -8.71
N ILE A 195 4.73 -22.29 -7.97
CA ILE A 195 5.14 -21.57 -6.77
C ILE A 195 5.74 -22.55 -5.73
N VAL A 196 5.07 -23.67 -5.46
CA VAL A 196 5.55 -24.62 -4.47
C VAL A 196 6.89 -25.25 -4.91
N TYR A 197 7.03 -25.63 -6.17
CA TYR A 197 8.30 -26.17 -6.67
C TYR A 197 9.43 -25.13 -6.64
N MET A 198 9.14 -23.85 -6.93
CA MET A 198 10.11 -22.75 -6.76
C MET A 198 10.57 -22.66 -5.31
N SER A 199 9.63 -22.64 -4.35
CA SER A 199 9.92 -22.49 -2.92
C SER A 199 10.81 -23.60 -2.35
N ILE A 200 10.71 -24.82 -2.88
CA ILE A 200 11.56 -25.95 -2.43
C ILE A 200 12.83 -26.11 -3.26
N GLY A 201 13.06 -25.27 -4.26
CA GLY A 201 14.24 -25.29 -5.14
C GLY A 201 14.26 -26.48 -6.11
N GLU A 202 13.09 -26.88 -6.60
CA GLU A 202 12.91 -28.00 -7.56
C GLU A 202 12.25 -27.55 -8.88
N TYR A 203 12.22 -26.25 -9.12
CA TYR A 203 11.73 -25.62 -10.34
C TYR A 203 12.93 -25.27 -11.27
N PRO A 204 12.81 -25.44 -12.60
CA PRO A 204 11.68 -26.03 -13.34
C PRO A 204 11.77 -27.56 -13.50
N GLU A 205 12.86 -28.18 -13.06
CA GLU A 205 13.27 -29.55 -13.42
C GLU A 205 12.25 -30.62 -13.00
N SER A 206 11.55 -30.42 -11.88
CA SER A 206 10.58 -31.40 -11.35
C SER A 206 9.17 -31.21 -11.89
N ILE A 207 8.92 -30.17 -12.70
CA ILE A 207 7.58 -29.87 -13.23
C ILE A 207 7.41 -30.49 -14.62
N ASN A 208 6.24 -31.13 -14.86
CA ASN A 208 5.86 -31.55 -16.20
C ASN A 208 5.75 -30.31 -17.12
N LYS A 209 6.34 -30.38 -18.32
CA LYS A 209 6.35 -29.27 -19.29
C LYS A 209 4.97 -28.69 -19.62
N ASP A 210 3.92 -29.53 -19.61
CA ASP A 210 2.55 -29.09 -19.89
C ASP A 210 1.93 -28.27 -18.72
N LEU A 211 2.56 -28.32 -17.55
CA LEU A 211 2.16 -27.60 -16.33
C LEU A 211 3.09 -26.44 -16.00
N LEU A 212 4.20 -26.32 -16.72
CA LEU A 212 5.20 -25.29 -16.48
C LEU A 212 4.66 -23.91 -16.88
N ILE A 213 4.79 -22.94 -15.98
CA ILE A 213 4.56 -21.53 -16.23
C ILE A 213 5.89 -20.82 -16.02
N GLU A 214 6.49 -20.33 -17.11
CA GLU A 214 7.74 -19.58 -17.05
C GLU A 214 7.48 -18.16 -16.54
N ILE A 215 8.26 -17.75 -15.54
CA ILE A 215 8.22 -16.36 -15.08
C ILE A 215 9.18 -15.55 -15.96
N PRO A 216 8.76 -14.40 -16.51
CA PRO A 216 9.63 -13.54 -17.32
C PRO A 216 10.90 -13.14 -16.53
N GLY A 217 12.03 -13.08 -17.21
CA GLY A 217 13.31 -12.64 -16.59
C GLY A 217 14.18 -13.73 -15.96
N GLN A 218 13.69 -14.98 -15.80
CA GLN A 218 14.49 -16.07 -15.18
C GLN A 218 15.70 -16.54 -16.00
N ASN A 219 15.66 -16.41 -17.33
CA ASN A 219 16.68 -16.95 -18.24
C ASN A 219 17.84 -15.99 -18.54
N LEU A 220 17.99 -14.92 -17.76
CA LEU A 220 19.05 -13.94 -17.96
C LEU A 220 20.37 -14.37 -17.28
N SER A 221 20.88 -15.56 -17.66
CA SER A 221 22.14 -16.14 -17.15
C SER A 221 23.43 -15.43 -17.60
N SER A 222 23.35 -14.24 -18.19
CA SER A 222 24.50 -13.49 -18.69
C SER A 222 24.37 -11.99 -18.42
N ILE A 223 24.01 -11.60 -17.20
CA ILE A 223 24.01 -10.20 -16.83
C ILE A 223 25.27 -9.93 -16.05
N ASP A 224 25.92 -8.86 -16.47
CA ASP A 224 27.13 -8.30 -15.87
C ASP A 224 26.89 -8.12 -14.36
N THR A 225 27.62 -8.87 -13.54
CA THR A 225 27.48 -8.89 -12.07
C THR A 225 28.03 -7.62 -11.40
N GLN A 226 28.10 -6.52 -12.12
CA GLN A 226 28.43 -5.19 -11.58
C GLN A 226 27.19 -4.38 -11.22
N ASP A 227 26.01 -4.97 -11.34
CA ASP A 227 24.74 -4.34 -11.09
C ASP A 227 24.38 -4.28 -9.59
N ILE A 228 23.47 -3.37 -9.25
CA ILE A 228 22.83 -3.09 -7.96
C ILE A 228 22.54 -4.39 -7.18
N GLN A 229 22.82 -4.38 -5.90
CA GLN A 229 22.42 -5.45 -4.96
C GLN A 229 21.53 -4.90 -3.87
N PHE A 230 20.34 -5.49 -3.74
CA PHE A 230 19.47 -5.25 -2.60
C PHE A 230 19.62 -6.36 -1.56
N THR A 231 19.77 -5.97 -0.30
CA THR A 231 19.91 -6.89 0.82
C THR A 231 18.84 -6.59 1.88
N ASP A 232 18.08 -7.60 2.30
CA ASP A 232 17.16 -7.46 3.44
C ASP A 232 17.95 -7.27 4.73
N VAL A 233 17.91 -6.07 5.29
CA VAL A 233 18.59 -5.69 6.53
C VAL A 233 17.62 -5.45 7.69
N SER A 234 16.35 -5.75 7.54
CA SER A 234 15.28 -5.46 8.50
C SER A 234 15.60 -5.91 9.91
N LEU A 235 16.06 -7.16 10.04
CA LEU A 235 16.40 -7.75 11.33
C LEU A 235 17.62 -7.07 11.97
N GLU A 236 18.66 -6.79 11.17
CA GLU A 236 19.89 -6.17 11.62
C GLU A 236 19.68 -4.72 12.05
N ARG A 237 18.75 -4.02 11.37
CA ARG A 237 18.43 -2.62 11.61
C ARG A 237 17.34 -2.43 12.68
N GLY A 238 16.77 -3.51 13.23
CA GLY A 238 15.83 -3.43 14.35
C GLY A 238 14.39 -3.10 13.98
N ILE A 239 13.99 -3.34 12.72
CA ILE A 239 12.62 -3.09 12.22
C ILE A 239 11.83 -4.39 11.97
N TYR A 240 12.22 -5.48 12.60
CA TYR A 240 11.51 -6.74 12.50
C TYR A 240 10.16 -6.66 13.23
N ASN A 241 9.08 -6.63 12.47
CA ASN A 241 7.69 -6.66 12.96
C ASN A 241 6.83 -7.48 11.99
N VAL A 242 5.96 -8.33 12.54
CA VAL A 242 4.94 -9.06 11.76
C VAL A 242 3.67 -8.23 11.77
N ASP A 243 3.21 -7.81 10.61
CA ASP A 243 2.04 -6.95 10.47
C ASP A 243 1.13 -7.41 9.33
N LEU A 244 -0.04 -6.79 9.21
CA LEU A 244 -0.93 -6.91 8.07
C LEU A 244 -0.65 -5.78 7.05
N ALA A 245 -1.40 -5.78 5.95
CA ALA A 245 -1.36 -4.69 4.97
C ALA A 245 -1.46 -3.32 5.63
N GLY A 246 -0.73 -2.33 5.14
CA GLY A 246 -0.72 -0.98 5.69
C GLY A 246 0.03 -0.01 4.79
N GLY A 247 0.06 1.25 5.18
CA GLY A 247 0.86 2.30 4.56
C GLY A 247 2.17 2.52 5.30
N VAL A 248 3.09 3.22 4.64
CA VAL A 248 4.39 3.60 5.18
C VAL A 248 4.71 5.05 4.89
N ILE A 249 5.40 5.70 5.80
CA ILE A 249 6.10 6.98 5.57
C ILE A 249 7.56 6.77 5.95
N PHE A 250 8.46 7.09 5.02
CA PHE A 250 9.88 6.98 5.21
C PHE A 250 10.53 8.35 5.03
N ASP A 251 10.50 9.19 6.10
CA ASP A 251 10.95 10.58 6.04
C ASP A 251 11.43 11.09 7.42
N ASP A 252 12.03 12.27 7.45
CA ASP A 252 12.69 12.90 8.59
C ASP A 252 11.68 13.64 9.50
N PHE A 253 11.15 12.97 10.52
CA PHE A 253 10.14 13.53 11.45
C PHE A 253 10.71 14.42 12.56
N ASN A 254 12.02 14.33 12.84
CA ASN A 254 12.67 15.11 13.89
C ASN A 254 13.56 16.22 13.33
N ASN A 255 13.66 16.34 12.02
CA ASN A 255 14.50 17.30 11.29
C ASN A 255 16.01 17.12 11.54
N ASP A 256 16.49 15.90 11.81
CA ASP A 256 17.93 15.63 11.96
C ASP A 256 18.59 15.13 10.66
N GLY A 257 17.80 14.93 9.62
CA GLY A 257 18.18 14.55 8.27
C GLY A 257 18.30 13.04 8.04
N TYR A 258 18.14 12.22 9.06
CA TYR A 258 18.02 10.79 8.90
C TYR A 258 16.55 10.40 8.71
N PRO A 259 16.17 9.77 7.60
CA PRO A 259 14.81 9.32 7.40
C PRO A 259 14.38 8.33 8.48
N ASP A 260 13.29 8.66 9.18
CA ASP A 260 12.60 7.81 10.13
C ASP A 260 11.54 6.98 9.43
N LEU A 261 11.02 5.93 10.09
CA LEU A 261 10.05 5.03 9.50
C LEU A 261 8.78 4.96 10.35
N ILE A 262 7.64 5.27 9.74
CA ILE A 262 6.32 5.08 10.35
C ILE A 262 5.51 4.13 9.50
N THR A 263 4.93 3.08 10.12
CA THR A 263 4.04 2.13 9.46
C THR A 263 2.67 2.12 10.11
N SER A 264 1.65 1.85 9.31
CA SER A 264 0.29 1.59 9.78
C SER A 264 -0.10 0.14 9.52
N THR A 265 -1.25 -0.26 9.99
CA THR A 265 -1.81 -1.59 9.75
C THR A 265 -3.29 -1.49 9.43
N TRP A 266 -3.76 -2.32 8.50
CA TRP A 266 -5.18 -2.43 8.17
C TRP A 266 -6.03 -2.96 9.34
N ASP A 267 -5.43 -3.76 10.25
CA ASP A 267 -6.13 -4.29 11.42
C ASP A 267 -6.57 -3.14 12.34
N PRO A 268 -7.88 -2.87 12.46
CA PRO A 268 -8.40 -1.80 13.31
C PRO A 268 -8.14 -2.03 14.81
N CYS A 269 -7.55 -3.16 15.17
CA CYS A 269 -7.22 -3.54 16.55
C CYS A 269 -5.72 -3.48 16.85
N SER A 270 -4.89 -3.19 15.86
CA SER A 270 -3.44 -3.06 16.00
C SER A 270 -3.00 -1.61 15.81
N SER A 271 -1.97 -1.20 16.54
CA SER A 271 -1.46 0.18 16.50
C SER A 271 -0.46 0.40 15.37
N MET A 272 -0.29 1.65 14.99
CA MET A 272 0.83 2.10 14.17
C MET A 272 2.16 1.82 14.86
N LYS A 273 3.26 1.89 14.09
CA LYS A 273 4.64 1.78 14.58
C LYS A 273 5.45 2.99 14.18
N PHE A 274 6.35 3.43 15.06
CA PHE A 274 7.32 4.45 14.78
C PHE A 274 8.74 3.97 15.12
N TYR A 275 9.58 3.89 14.11
CA TYR A 275 10.98 3.52 14.21
C TYR A 275 11.85 4.75 13.93
N LEU A 276 12.46 5.29 15.00
CA LEU A 276 13.39 6.42 14.93
C LEU A 276 14.74 5.94 14.41
N ASN A 277 15.24 6.58 13.37
CA ASN A 277 16.56 6.28 12.81
C ASN A 277 17.68 6.84 13.71
N ASN A 278 18.59 5.98 14.14
CA ASN A 278 19.77 6.33 14.92
C ASN A 278 21.08 6.18 14.11
N GLY A 279 21.01 6.34 12.80
CA GLY A 279 22.12 6.19 11.87
C GLY A 279 22.70 4.78 11.94
N VAL A 280 24.02 4.66 12.07
CA VAL A 280 24.73 3.37 12.10
C VAL A 280 24.25 2.38 13.17
N LYS A 281 23.46 2.82 14.15
CA LYS A 281 22.89 1.95 15.19
C LYS A 281 21.57 1.28 14.77
N GLY A 282 21.08 1.60 13.58
CA GLY A 282 19.77 1.17 13.10
C GLY A 282 18.61 1.90 13.76
N PHE A 283 17.43 1.33 13.68
CA PHE A 283 16.19 1.95 14.13
C PHE A 283 15.84 1.58 15.57
N LYS A 284 15.22 2.50 16.29
CA LYS A 284 14.66 2.30 17.63
C LYS A 284 13.14 2.44 17.57
N ASP A 285 12.41 1.41 18.00
CA ASP A 285 10.95 1.53 18.20
C ASP A 285 10.66 2.54 19.33
N ILE A 286 9.99 3.63 18.99
CA ILE A 286 9.53 4.69 19.92
C ILE A 286 8.01 4.87 19.87
N THR A 287 7.30 3.84 19.45
CA THR A 287 5.84 3.85 19.29
C THR A 287 5.10 4.31 20.54
N GLU A 288 5.51 3.83 21.72
CA GLU A 288 4.91 4.22 22.99
C GLU A 288 5.24 5.68 23.35
N GLU A 289 6.52 6.04 23.21
CA GLU A 289 7.01 7.40 23.54
C GLU A 289 6.37 8.47 22.67
N SER A 290 6.05 8.11 21.39
CA SER A 290 5.46 9.04 20.42
C SER A 290 3.94 9.21 20.52
N ASN A 291 3.25 8.47 21.39
CA ASN A 291 1.79 8.38 21.47
C ASN A 291 1.12 7.70 20.24
N LEU A 292 1.86 7.01 19.37
CA LEU A 292 1.28 6.30 18.24
C LEU A 292 0.73 4.91 18.63
N SER A 293 1.08 4.38 19.78
CA SER A 293 0.55 3.11 20.29
C SER A 293 -0.97 3.11 20.54
N ILE A 294 -1.58 4.29 20.65
CA ILE A 294 -3.04 4.46 20.79
C ILE A 294 -3.75 4.75 19.46
N GLN A 295 -3.01 4.86 18.35
CA GLN A 295 -3.55 5.06 17.02
C GLN A 295 -3.70 3.72 16.32
N PHE A 296 -4.96 3.26 16.19
CA PHE A 296 -5.30 1.95 15.66
C PHE A 296 -5.74 2.01 14.21
N GLY A 297 -5.44 0.93 13.48
CA GLY A 297 -5.82 0.79 12.09
C GLY A 297 -5.04 1.74 11.18
N GLY A 298 -5.49 1.82 9.95
CA GLY A 298 -4.89 2.64 8.90
C GLY A 298 -4.48 1.77 7.73
N LEU A 299 -5.35 1.68 6.73
CA LEU A 299 -5.00 1.03 5.47
C LEU A 299 -3.85 1.76 4.78
N ASN A 300 -3.82 3.08 4.93
CA ASN A 300 -2.81 3.95 4.36
C ASN A 300 -2.50 5.11 5.31
N ILE A 301 -1.30 5.67 5.20
CA ILE A 301 -0.85 6.88 5.89
C ILE A 301 -0.08 7.75 4.91
N ILE A 302 -0.25 9.06 5.02
CA ILE A 302 0.48 10.05 4.23
C ILE A 302 1.03 11.16 5.12
N SER A 303 2.21 11.69 4.76
CA SER A 303 2.84 12.82 5.44
C SER A 303 2.35 14.16 4.89
N THR A 304 2.41 15.17 5.73
CA THR A 304 2.08 16.57 5.40
C THR A 304 2.71 17.50 6.42
N ASP A 305 2.76 18.79 6.11
CA ASP A 305 2.93 19.88 7.10
C ASP A 305 1.73 20.82 6.94
N TYR A 306 0.56 20.37 7.43
CA TYR A 306 -0.72 21.04 7.20
C TYR A 306 -0.77 22.44 7.83
N ASN A 307 0.07 22.72 8.82
CA ASN A 307 0.07 23.94 9.61
C ASN A 307 1.29 24.85 9.36
N ASN A 308 2.15 24.48 8.41
CA ASN A 308 3.37 25.20 8.03
C ASN A 308 4.33 25.46 9.21
N ASP A 309 4.43 24.52 10.18
CA ASP A 309 5.36 24.67 11.32
C ASP A 309 6.74 24.00 11.06
N GLY A 310 6.90 23.31 9.93
CA GLY A 310 8.14 22.68 9.48
C GLY A 310 8.37 21.29 10.05
N TYR A 311 7.37 20.69 10.69
CA TYR A 311 7.38 19.28 11.11
C TYR A 311 6.36 18.49 10.31
N LEU A 312 6.75 17.29 9.92
CA LEU A 312 5.83 16.39 9.20
C LEU A 312 4.77 15.84 10.13
N ASP A 313 3.52 16.10 9.78
CA ASP A 313 2.32 15.55 10.39
C ASP A 313 1.88 14.27 9.67
N ILE A 314 0.94 13.51 10.23
CA ILE A 314 0.47 12.24 9.64
C ILE A 314 -1.04 12.29 9.46
N TYR A 315 -1.52 11.95 8.26
CA TYR A 315 -2.92 11.68 8.02
C TYR A 315 -3.16 10.18 7.87
N VAL A 316 -4.01 9.61 8.74
CA VAL A 316 -4.29 8.17 8.83
C VAL A 316 -5.62 7.86 8.16
N LEU A 317 -5.60 6.99 7.15
CA LEU A 317 -6.73 6.64 6.31
C LEU A 317 -7.28 5.27 6.70
N ARG A 318 -8.59 5.18 6.95
CA ARG A 318 -9.21 3.98 7.54
C ARG A 318 -10.41 3.48 6.75
N GLY A 319 -10.79 2.23 7.01
CA GLY A 319 -12.03 1.63 6.57
C GLY A 319 -12.04 1.07 5.16
N GLY A 320 -11.06 1.35 4.33
CA GLY A 320 -10.99 0.80 2.98
C GLY A 320 -11.08 -0.73 2.96
N TRP A 321 -11.69 -1.30 1.91
CA TRP A 321 -12.01 -2.73 1.73
C TRP A 321 -13.08 -3.31 2.67
N LEU A 322 -13.62 -2.53 3.60
CA LEU A 322 -14.67 -2.96 4.52
C LEU A 322 -16.07 -2.50 4.12
N MET A 323 -16.20 -1.68 3.09
CA MET A 323 -17.47 -1.12 2.63
C MET A 323 -18.25 -0.48 3.80
N GLU A 324 -19.53 -0.85 4.00
CA GLU A 324 -20.36 -0.36 5.12
C GLU A 324 -19.76 -0.69 6.51
N GLU A 325 -19.00 -1.77 6.64
CA GLU A 325 -18.24 -2.07 7.85
C GLU A 325 -16.99 -1.19 7.99
N GLY A 326 -16.69 -0.34 7.02
CA GLY A 326 -15.54 0.57 6.98
C GLY A 326 -15.88 2.02 7.31
N GLU A 327 -17.04 2.32 7.87
CA GLU A 327 -17.42 3.65 8.33
C GLU A 327 -16.56 4.07 9.55
N MET A 328 -15.30 4.40 9.30
CA MET A 328 -14.31 4.80 10.31
C MET A 328 -13.85 6.23 10.06
N ILE A 329 -13.60 6.98 11.15
CA ILE A 329 -13.04 8.32 11.07
C ILE A 329 -11.54 8.24 10.78
N ASN A 330 -11.06 8.99 9.78
CA ASN A 330 -9.65 9.23 9.55
C ASN A 330 -9.07 10.12 10.66
N SER A 331 -7.75 10.15 10.84
CA SER A 331 -7.13 11.00 11.86
C SER A 331 -6.02 11.87 11.28
N LEU A 332 -6.01 13.15 11.64
CA LEU A 332 -4.86 14.03 11.45
C LEU A 332 -4.07 14.13 12.76
N LEU A 333 -2.83 13.66 12.74
CA LEU A 333 -1.92 13.59 13.87
C LEU A 333 -0.86 14.68 13.72
N LYS A 334 -0.95 15.71 14.55
CA LYS A 334 0.03 16.80 14.58
C LYS A 334 1.32 16.33 15.25
N ASN A 335 2.46 16.55 14.61
CA ASN A 335 3.78 16.43 15.20
C ASN A 335 4.05 17.63 16.14
N ASN A 336 4.38 17.38 17.39
CA ASN A 336 4.65 18.42 18.37
C ASN A 336 6.09 18.97 18.32
N GLY A 337 6.93 18.45 17.41
CA GLY A 337 8.34 18.82 17.28
C GLY A 337 9.28 18.24 18.36
N ASP A 338 8.76 17.31 19.16
CA ASP A 338 9.48 16.55 20.18
C ASP A 338 9.35 15.02 20.00
N MET A 339 8.97 14.59 18.80
CA MET A 339 8.67 13.21 18.40
C MET A 339 7.41 12.61 19.05
N THR A 340 6.57 13.42 19.64
CA THR A 340 5.23 13.02 20.07
C THR A 340 4.18 13.56 19.11
N PHE A 341 3.05 12.87 19.02
CA PHE A 341 1.94 13.26 18.17
C PHE A 341 0.67 13.54 18.99
N THR A 342 -0.13 14.50 18.49
CA THR A 342 -1.44 14.83 19.04
C THR A 342 -2.50 14.69 17.96
N ASP A 343 -3.56 13.93 18.23
CA ASP A 343 -4.71 13.84 17.31
C ASP A 343 -5.51 15.15 17.35
N VAL A 344 -5.49 15.88 16.25
CA VAL A 344 -6.15 17.18 16.08
C VAL A 344 -7.37 17.13 15.18
N THR A 345 -7.80 15.95 14.75
CA THR A 345 -8.87 15.71 13.76
C THR A 345 -10.14 16.50 14.06
N GLN A 346 -10.56 16.50 15.32
CA GLN A 346 -11.75 17.25 15.75
C GLN A 346 -11.50 18.76 15.73
N ASP A 347 -10.31 19.16 16.17
CA ASP A 347 -9.96 20.59 16.31
C ASP A 347 -9.87 21.27 14.93
N VAL A 348 -9.51 20.53 13.87
CA VAL A 348 -9.36 21.04 12.51
C VAL A 348 -10.59 20.80 11.61
N ASN A 349 -11.71 20.31 12.15
CA ASN A 349 -12.98 20.03 11.44
C ASN A 349 -12.96 18.83 10.48
N LEU A 350 -12.08 17.85 10.67
CA LEU A 350 -12.03 16.63 9.84
C LEU A 350 -12.78 15.42 10.45
N SER A 351 -13.39 15.56 11.63
CA SER A 351 -14.09 14.47 12.33
C SER A 351 -15.53 14.22 11.86
N GLY A 352 -16.03 15.02 10.92
CA GLY A 352 -17.44 15.01 10.51
C GLY A 352 -17.86 13.84 9.63
N PHE A 353 -16.92 13.05 9.10
CA PHE A 353 -17.16 12.03 8.09
C PHE A 353 -16.48 10.72 8.48
N ALA A 354 -17.24 9.62 8.45
CA ALA A 354 -16.75 8.27 8.68
C ALA A 354 -17.02 7.47 7.38
N TYR A 355 -16.10 7.55 6.43
CA TYR A 355 -16.21 6.90 5.13
C TYR A 355 -15.09 5.89 4.94
N PRO A 356 -15.34 4.77 4.22
CA PRO A 356 -14.27 3.86 3.82
C PRO A 356 -13.29 4.59 2.90
N THR A 357 -12.10 4.89 3.40
CA THR A 357 -11.09 5.68 2.70
C THR A 357 -9.94 4.81 2.21
N GLN A 358 -9.52 5.00 0.95
CA GLN A 358 -8.41 4.27 0.34
C GLN A 358 -7.12 5.08 0.33
N SER A 359 -7.20 6.32 -0.15
CA SER A 359 -6.07 7.19 -0.36
C SER A 359 -6.46 8.64 -0.09
N ALA A 360 -5.49 9.51 -0.03
CA ALA A 360 -5.66 10.95 -0.02
C ALA A 360 -4.40 11.61 -0.56
N SER A 361 -4.48 12.87 -0.96
CA SER A 361 -3.35 13.64 -1.44
C SER A 361 -3.42 15.10 -0.98
N TRP A 362 -2.26 15.67 -0.68
CA TRP A 362 -2.09 17.05 -0.26
C TRP A 362 -1.60 17.92 -1.40
N GLY A 363 -2.15 19.12 -1.55
CA GLY A 363 -1.70 20.09 -2.54
C GLY A 363 -2.30 21.46 -2.30
N ASP A 364 -1.58 22.52 -2.64
CA ASP A 364 -2.06 23.94 -2.56
C ASP A 364 -2.77 24.26 -3.88
N TYR A 365 -4.06 23.83 -4.01
CA TYR A 365 -4.80 23.95 -5.27
C TYR A 365 -5.24 25.37 -5.60
N ASP A 366 -5.35 26.26 -4.63
CA ASP A 366 -5.77 27.65 -4.82
C ASP A 366 -4.62 28.66 -4.69
N ASN A 367 -3.40 28.16 -4.53
CA ASN A 367 -2.16 28.94 -4.44
C ASN A 367 -2.19 29.94 -3.28
N ASP A 368 -2.85 29.63 -2.15
CA ASP A 368 -2.89 30.49 -0.98
C ASP A 368 -1.74 30.24 0.01
N GLY A 369 -1.03 29.13 -0.13
CA GLY A 369 0.15 28.72 0.62
C GLY A 369 -0.13 27.77 1.78
N ASP A 370 -1.38 27.40 2.02
CA ASP A 370 -1.79 26.36 2.93
C ASP A 370 -2.06 25.06 2.13
N LEU A 371 -1.69 23.89 2.67
CA LEU A 371 -1.95 22.63 1.98
C LEU A 371 -3.40 22.19 2.16
N ASP A 372 -4.06 21.97 1.04
CA ASP A 372 -5.42 21.43 0.94
C ASP A 372 -5.40 19.90 0.86
N LEU A 373 -6.56 19.27 1.12
CA LEU A 373 -6.67 17.82 1.22
C LEU A 373 -7.74 17.26 0.29
N PHE A 374 -7.36 16.39 -0.63
CA PHE A 374 -8.30 15.54 -1.34
C PHE A 374 -8.36 14.15 -0.71
N ILE A 375 -9.59 13.64 -0.45
CA ILE A 375 -9.84 12.32 0.14
C ILE A 375 -10.55 11.42 -0.87
N CYS A 376 -9.93 10.27 -1.11
CA CYS A 376 -10.34 9.25 -2.07
C CYS A 376 -11.12 8.15 -1.34
N ASN A 377 -12.46 8.20 -1.39
CA ASN A 377 -13.35 7.27 -0.69
C ASN A 377 -13.87 6.16 -1.61
N GLU A 378 -14.30 5.03 -1.04
CA GLU A 378 -14.93 3.92 -1.74
C GLU A 378 -16.37 4.25 -2.16
N SER A 379 -16.49 5.24 -3.05
CA SER A 379 -17.78 5.75 -3.52
C SER A 379 -18.50 4.75 -4.42
N TYR A 380 -19.80 4.69 -4.28
CA TYR A 380 -20.69 3.95 -5.20
C TYR A 380 -22.04 4.66 -5.35
N LYS A 381 -22.85 4.22 -6.30
CA LYS A 381 -24.23 4.71 -6.44
C LYS A 381 -25.22 3.71 -5.86
N ASP A 382 -26.11 4.18 -5.00
CA ASP A 382 -27.22 3.38 -4.47
C ASP A 382 -28.27 3.06 -5.55
N GLU A 383 -29.29 2.29 -5.19
CA GLU A 383 -30.39 1.93 -6.07
C GLU A 383 -31.18 3.14 -6.62
N ASN A 384 -31.10 4.28 -5.96
CA ASN A 384 -31.74 5.54 -6.36
C ASN A 384 -30.82 6.44 -7.19
N GLY A 385 -29.55 6.03 -7.37
CA GLY A 385 -28.53 6.80 -8.09
C GLY A 385 -27.82 7.86 -7.25
N ASN A 386 -28.04 7.90 -5.92
CA ASN A 386 -27.30 8.80 -5.04
C ASN A 386 -25.88 8.29 -4.83
N ILE A 387 -24.92 9.20 -4.74
CA ILE A 387 -23.54 8.86 -4.40
C ILE A 387 -23.45 8.63 -2.89
N VAL A 388 -22.99 7.43 -2.53
CA VAL A 388 -22.69 7.03 -1.15
C VAL A 388 -21.18 7.12 -0.98
N TYR A 389 -20.70 7.66 0.15
CA TYR A 389 -19.30 7.91 0.47
C TYR A 389 -18.56 8.71 -0.61
N PRO A 390 -19.02 9.92 -0.99
CA PRO A 390 -18.35 10.71 -2.04
C PRO A 390 -16.91 11.00 -1.66
N SER A 391 -16.01 11.01 -2.67
CA SER A 391 -14.68 11.59 -2.50
C SER A 391 -14.79 13.10 -2.25
N GLN A 392 -13.86 13.68 -1.48
CA GLN A 392 -14.01 15.02 -0.93
C GLN A 392 -12.77 15.87 -1.14
N LEU A 393 -12.96 17.15 -1.49
CA LEU A 393 -11.94 18.18 -1.46
C LEU A 393 -12.18 19.11 -0.28
N PHE A 394 -11.19 19.23 0.58
CA PHE A 394 -11.19 20.13 1.73
C PHE A 394 -10.19 21.27 1.49
N SER A 395 -10.67 22.50 1.52
CA SER A 395 -9.81 23.67 1.56
C SER A 395 -9.36 23.94 2.99
N ASN A 396 -8.07 24.18 3.18
CA ASN A 396 -7.47 24.57 4.45
C ASN A 396 -7.52 26.12 4.57
N TYR A 397 -8.10 26.59 5.61
CA TYR A 397 -8.08 28.01 5.93
C TYR A 397 -7.71 28.22 7.40
N ASN A 398 -6.53 28.75 7.66
CA ASN A 398 -5.99 28.94 9.01
C ASN A 398 -6.03 27.64 9.83
N ASN A 399 -5.57 26.53 9.33
CA ASN A 399 -5.56 25.21 9.93
C ASN A 399 -6.97 24.68 10.29
N LYS A 400 -7.99 25.05 9.50
CA LYS A 400 -9.35 24.53 9.58
C LYS A 400 -9.81 24.10 8.19
N PHE A 401 -10.31 22.90 8.10
CA PHE A 401 -10.72 22.31 6.83
C PHE A 401 -12.22 22.51 6.58
N LEU A 402 -12.53 22.90 5.35
CA LEU A 402 -13.90 23.07 4.85
C LEU A 402 -14.10 22.24 3.60
N ASP A 403 -15.12 21.37 3.58
CA ASP A 403 -15.50 20.63 2.38
C ASP A 403 -16.02 21.58 1.30
N VAL A 404 -15.27 21.68 0.21
CA VAL A 404 -15.57 22.54 -0.96
C VAL A 404 -15.86 21.73 -2.21
N SER A 405 -16.01 20.41 -2.13
CA SER A 405 -16.17 19.50 -3.28
C SER A 405 -17.25 19.97 -4.26
N SER A 406 -18.40 20.38 -3.74
CA SER A 406 -19.51 20.84 -4.57
C SER A 406 -19.23 22.20 -5.26
N GLN A 407 -18.56 23.12 -4.57
CA GLN A 407 -18.17 24.42 -5.08
C GLN A 407 -17.08 24.30 -6.14
N ALA A 408 -16.14 23.39 -5.92
CA ALA A 408 -15.04 23.09 -6.82
C ALA A 408 -15.48 22.24 -8.04
N LEU A 409 -16.73 21.76 -8.07
CA LEU A 409 -17.26 20.87 -9.10
C LEU A 409 -16.53 19.54 -9.21
N ILE A 410 -15.84 19.12 -8.14
CA ILE A 410 -15.23 17.78 -8.04
C ILE A 410 -16.31 16.79 -7.60
N VAL A 411 -16.75 15.94 -8.52
CA VAL A 411 -17.77 14.92 -8.26
C VAL A 411 -17.25 13.58 -8.73
N ASN A 412 -16.65 12.81 -7.81
CA ASN A 412 -16.28 11.42 -8.05
C ASN A 412 -17.19 10.47 -7.26
N GLY A 413 -18.17 9.88 -7.93
CA GLY A 413 -19.06 8.86 -7.38
C GLY A 413 -18.67 7.46 -7.83
N ARG A 414 -17.38 7.21 -8.04
CA ARG A 414 -16.79 5.93 -8.43
C ARG A 414 -15.90 5.42 -7.31
N TYR A 415 -15.60 4.15 -7.36
CA TYR A 415 -14.73 3.50 -6.37
C TYR A 415 -13.29 4.02 -6.50
N CYS A 416 -12.98 5.08 -5.78
CA CYS A 416 -11.69 5.76 -5.84
C CYS A 416 -10.59 4.93 -5.19
N LYS A 417 -9.41 4.85 -5.81
CA LYS A 417 -8.27 4.07 -5.34
C LYS A 417 -7.03 4.89 -5.05
N SER A 418 -6.74 5.85 -5.89
CA SER A 418 -5.61 6.76 -5.72
C SER A 418 -5.95 8.14 -6.25
N SER A 419 -5.26 9.15 -5.75
CA SER A 419 -5.32 10.52 -6.24
C SER A 419 -3.96 11.16 -6.11
N ASP A 420 -3.64 12.06 -7.06
CA ASP A 420 -2.41 12.80 -7.05
C ASP A 420 -2.57 14.19 -7.70
N TRP A 421 -1.73 15.13 -7.27
CA TRP A 421 -1.72 16.51 -7.72
C TRP A 421 -0.52 16.81 -8.61
N GLY A 422 -0.73 17.48 -9.74
CA GLY A 422 0.34 17.89 -10.65
C GLY A 422 -0.11 18.94 -11.63
N ASP A 423 0.74 19.90 -11.96
CA ASP A 423 0.51 20.89 -13.01
C ASP A 423 0.90 20.28 -14.38
N TYR A 424 -0.03 19.46 -14.95
CA TYR A 424 0.24 18.69 -16.16
C TYR A 424 0.31 19.54 -17.44
N ASN A 425 -0.24 20.74 -17.40
CA ASN A 425 -0.32 21.63 -18.55
C ASN A 425 0.58 22.87 -18.43
N ASN A 426 1.39 22.94 -17.36
CA ASN A 426 2.34 24.00 -17.04
C ASN A 426 1.69 25.42 -16.99
N ASP A 427 0.41 25.50 -16.52
CA ASP A 427 -0.29 26.80 -16.39
C ASP A 427 -0.13 27.44 -14.99
N GLY A 428 0.55 26.76 -14.06
CA GLY A 428 0.85 27.23 -12.70
C GLY A 428 -0.22 26.90 -11.66
N TRP A 429 -1.23 26.12 -12.03
CA TRP A 429 -2.26 25.59 -11.15
C TRP A 429 -2.16 24.08 -11.13
N ILE A 430 -2.10 23.51 -9.94
CA ILE A 430 -2.06 22.04 -9.83
C ILE A 430 -3.42 21.44 -10.17
N ASP A 431 -3.39 20.39 -10.97
CA ASP A 431 -4.51 19.59 -11.44
C ASP A 431 -4.61 18.30 -10.63
N LEU A 432 -5.75 17.60 -10.69
CA LEU A 432 -5.99 16.39 -9.89
C LEU A 432 -6.27 15.18 -10.78
N PHE A 433 -5.42 14.16 -10.71
CA PHE A 433 -5.69 12.86 -11.30
C PHE A 433 -6.29 11.90 -10.26
N ILE A 434 -7.31 11.13 -10.66
CA ILE A 434 -7.99 10.14 -9.80
C ILE A 434 -8.12 8.82 -10.53
N SER A 435 -7.58 7.75 -9.96
CA SER A 435 -7.82 6.39 -10.41
C SER A 435 -9.10 5.80 -9.80
N ASN A 436 -9.85 5.03 -10.60
CA ASN A 436 -11.11 4.44 -10.19
C ASN A 436 -11.15 2.94 -10.51
N PHE A 437 -11.60 2.13 -9.57
CA PHE A 437 -11.81 0.70 -9.78
C PHE A 437 -13.21 0.42 -10.34
N GLY A 438 -13.27 -0.18 -11.52
CA GLY A 438 -14.53 -0.49 -12.20
C GLY A 438 -15.20 0.75 -12.82
N GLY A 439 -14.39 1.71 -13.29
CA GLY A 439 -14.85 2.91 -13.96
C GLY A 439 -13.71 3.72 -14.57
N GLU A 440 -14.05 4.66 -15.46
CA GLU A 440 -13.06 5.57 -16.06
C GLU A 440 -12.35 6.40 -14.99
N ASN A 441 -11.05 6.61 -15.15
CA ASN A 441 -10.27 7.55 -14.36
C ASN A 441 -10.73 9.00 -14.61
N ARG A 442 -10.28 9.92 -13.77
CA ARG A 442 -10.57 11.35 -13.89
C ARG A 442 -9.29 12.16 -13.94
N LEU A 443 -9.28 13.17 -14.77
CA LEU A 443 -8.30 14.26 -14.74
C LEU A 443 -9.08 15.57 -14.60
N TYR A 444 -9.00 16.18 -13.44
CA TYR A 444 -9.65 17.45 -13.15
C TYR A 444 -8.66 18.58 -13.39
N LYS A 445 -8.87 19.31 -14.50
CA LYS A 445 -8.11 20.52 -14.78
C LYS A 445 -8.57 21.64 -13.85
N ASN A 446 -7.62 22.27 -13.15
CA ASN A 446 -7.85 23.47 -12.35
C ASN A 446 -8.00 24.71 -13.25
N LEU A 447 -9.06 25.47 -13.07
CA LEU A 447 -9.33 26.66 -13.87
C LEU A 447 -8.78 27.95 -13.22
N GLY A 448 -8.02 27.86 -12.12
CA GLY A 448 -7.39 28.96 -11.40
C GLY A 448 -8.35 29.86 -10.61
N ASN A 449 -9.58 29.41 -10.41
CA ASN A 449 -10.62 30.15 -9.68
C ASN A 449 -11.34 29.28 -8.63
N GLY A 450 -10.70 28.19 -8.21
CA GLY A 450 -11.26 27.22 -7.27
C GLY A 450 -12.28 26.26 -7.87
N VAL A 451 -12.38 26.21 -9.21
CA VAL A 451 -13.29 25.33 -9.96
C VAL A 451 -12.49 24.42 -10.88
N PHE A 452 -12.90 23.18 -10.99
CA PHE A 452 -12.26 22.15 -11.82
C PHE A 452 -13.17 21.67 -12.95
N GLU A 453 -12.55 21.21 -14.03
CA GLU A 453 -13.20 20.60 -15.19
C GLU A 453 -12.62 19.18 -15.43
N ASP A 454 -13.49 18.17 -15.57
CA ASP A 454 -13.05 16.81 -15.89
C ASP A 454 -12.72 16.70 -17.37
N VAL A 455 -11.43 16.60 -17.67
CA VAL A 455 -10.87 16.53 -19.04
C VAL A 455 -10.30 15.17 -19.40
N ALA A 456 -10.49 14.11 -18.56
CA ALA A 456 -9.88 12.80 -18.76
C ALA A 456 -10.19 12.16 -20.12
N ARG A 457 -11.41 12.36 -20.65
CA ARG A 457 -11.79 11.85 -21.97
C ARG A 457 -11.14 12.61 -23.11
N GLU A 458 -10.99 13.92 -22.96
CA GLU A 458 -10.38 14.78 -23.98
C GLU A 458 -8.88 14.55 -24.06
N THR A 459 -8.25 14.29 -22.93
CA THR A 459 -6.80 14.04 -22.81
C THR A 459 -6.44 12.57 -23.03
N GLY A 460 -7.43 11.66 -23.04
CA GLY A 460 -7.24 10.22 -23.34
C GLY A 460 -6.76 9.36 -22.17
N VAL A 461 -6.93 9.81 -20.92
CA VAL A 461 -6.37 9.14 -19.72
C VAL A 461 -7.42 8.40 -18.86
N THR A 462 -8.46 7.83 -19.49
CA THR A 462 -9.58 7.18 -18.80
C THR A 462 -9.31 5.75 -18.33
N ASP A 463 -8.28 5.09 -18.85
CA ASP A 463 -7.92 3.70 -18.59
C ASP A 463 -6.79 3.56 -17.54
N PRO A 464 -6.56 2.36 -17.00
CA PRO A 464 -7.33 1.12 -17.19
C PRO A 464 -8.68 1.19 -16.48
N PHE A 465 -9.64 0.36 -16.91
CA PHE A 465 -11.00 0.37 -16.31
C PHE A 465 -11.00 -0.10 -14.84
N TYR A 466 -10.09 -1.00 -14.49
CA TYR A 466 -9.87 -1.44 -13.12
C TYR A 466 -8.56 -0.85 -12.60
N SER A 467 -8.53 0.47 -12.39
CA SER A 467 -7.35 1.17 -11.89
C SER A 467 -7.16 1.02 -10.40
N PHE A 468 -5.90 1.16 -9.95
CA PHE A 468 -5.54 1.20 -8.54
C PHE A 468 -4.56 2.34 -8.26
N THR A 469 -3.26 2.09 -8.14
CA THR A 469 -2.27 3.13 -7.89
C THR A 469 -2.08 4.05 -9.10
N SER A 470 -1.85 5.32 -8.85
CA SER A 470 -1.58 6.28 -9.92
C SER A 470 -0.90 7.52 -9.36
N TRP A 471 -0.08 8.17 -10.20
CA TRP A 471 0.60 9.43 -9.89
C TRP A 471 1.04 10.17 -11.16
N PHE A 472 1.42 11.45 -10.98
CA PHE A 472 2.17 12.22 -11.95
C PHE A 472 3.67 12.00 -11.73
N TRP A 473 4.47 11.99 -12.80
CA TRP A 473 5.93 11.96 -12.77
C TRP A 473 6.52 12.44 -14.11
N ASP A 474 7.80 12.73 -14.13
CA ASP A 474 8.55 13.01 -15.35
C ASP A 474 9.50 11.83 -15.61
N TYR A 475 8.95 10.70 -16.18
CA TYR A 475 9.71 9.45 -16.29
C TYR A 475 10.83 9.51 -17.33
N ASP A 476 10.81 10.48 -18.26
CA ASP A 476 11.80 10.57 -19.32
C ASP A 476 12.57 11.90 -19.34
N ASN A 477 12.50 12.66 -18.26
CA ASN A 477 13.24 13.91 -18.04
C ASN A 477 12.99 15.00 -19.09
N ASP A 478 11.80 15.00 -19.73
CA ASP A 478 11.48 16.05 -20.72
C ASP A 478 10.88 17.32 -20.10
N GLY A 479 10.59 17.31 -18.81
CA GLY A 479 10.08 18.42 -18.02
C GLY A 479 8.56 18.52 -17.98
N ASP A 480 7.85 17.62 -18.65
CA ASP A 480 6.39 17.56 -18.66
C ASP A 480 5.90 16.40 -17.78
N LEU A 481 4.80 16.60 -17.05
CA LEU A 481 4.27 15.57 -16.17
C LEU A 481 3.51 14.49 -16.94
N ASP A 482 4.02 13.30 -16.89
CA ASP A 482 3.41 12.06 -17.37
C ASP A 482 2.48 11.45 -16.31
N ILE A 483 1.69 10.44 -16.69
CA ILE A 483 0.83 9.73 -15.75
C ILE A 483 1.14 8.23 -15.79
N PHE A 484 1.42 7.66 -14.62
CA PHE A 484 1.36 6.24 -14.39
C PHE A 484 0.01 5.86 -13.77
N SER A 485 -0.58 4.74 -14.20
CA SER A 485 -1.75 4.15 -13.56
C SER A 485 -1.67 2.63 -13.63
N SER A 486 -1.74 1.97 -12.49
CA SER A 486 -1.73 0.51 -12.45
C SER A 486 -3.12 -0.06 -12.69
N GLY A 487 -3.15 -1.23 -13.35
CA GLY A 487 -4.34 -2.07 -13.36
C GLY A 487 -4.40 -2.99 -12.13
N TYR A 488 -5.60 -3.41 -11.77
CA TYR A 488 -5.83 -4.25 -10.61
C TYR A 488 -6.86 -5.36 -10.90
N GLU A 489 -6.46 -6.60 -10.66
CA GLU A 489 -7.34 -7.77 -10.74
C GLU A 489 -7.77 -8.19 -9.33
N TYR A 490 -9.06 -8.46 -9.14
CA TYR A 490 -9.56 -9.13 -7.93
C TYR A 490 -9.42 -10.66 -8.08
N GLY A 491 -8.17 -11.12 -8.21
CA GLY A 491 -7.80 -12.51 -8.49
C GLY A 491 -6.35 -12.62 -8.95
N ILE A 492 -5.95 -13.79 -9.45
CA ILE A 492 -4.59 -14.04 -9.96
C ILE A 492 -4.56 -14.47 -11.43
N ILE A 493 -5.73 -14.71 -12.03
CA ILE A 493 -5.80 -15.34 -13.38
C ILE A 493 -5.24 -14.42 -14.45
N LYS A 494 -5.55 -13.12 -14.40
CA LYS A 494 -5.05 -12.16 -15.40
C LYS A 494 -3.54 -11.94 -15.26
N SER A 495 -3.03 -11.95 -14.04
CA SER A 495 -1.58 -11.91 -13.79
C SER A 495 -0.88 -13.15 -14.36
N ILE A 496 -1.43 -14.36 -14.14
CA ILE A 496 -0.91 -15.60 -14.72
C ILE A 496 -1.01 -15.57 -16.25
N GLU A 497 -2.14 -15.15 -16.81
CA GLU A 497 -2.32 -14.99 -18.26
C GLU A 497 -1.29 -14.03 -18.84
N SER A 498 -0.96 -12.95 -18.11
CA SER A 498 0.07 -11.98 -18.50
C SER A 498 1.47 -12.60 -18.57
N PHE A 499 1.84 -13.46 -17.60
CA PHE A 499 3.10 -14.23 -17.69
C PHE A 499 3.13 -15.16 -18.89
N MET A 500 1.99 -15.68 -19.32
CA MET A 500 1.84 -16.50 -20.54
C MET A 500 1.71 -15.67 -21.83
N GLY A 501 1.89 -14.34 -21.77
CA GLY A 501 1.80 -13.44 -22.92
C GLY A 501 0.38 -13.07 -23.37
N LYS A 502 -0.64 -13.32 -22.54
CA LYS A 502 -2.05 -12.95 -22.80
C LYS A 502 -2.43 -11.78 -21.88
N ILE A 503 -2.45 -10.57 -22.43
CA ILE A 503 -2.67 -9.36 -21.65
C ILE A 503 -4.06 -8.78 -21.89
N ASP A 504 -4.82 -8.56 -20.82
CA ASP A 504 -6.11 -7.87 -20.83
C ASP A 504 -5.90 -6.40 -20.48
N SER A 505 -6.14 -5.50 -21.42
CA SER A 505 -5.89 -4.06 -21.28
C SER A 505 -6.69 -3.37 -20.19
N ASN A 506 -7.83 -3.96 -19.76
CA ASN A 506 -8.62 -3.41 -18.66
C ASN A 506 -7.94 -3.55 -17.30
N TYR A 507 -6.94 -4.43 -17.20
CA TYR A 507 -6.19 -4.74 -15.97
C TYR A 507 -4.70 -4.45 -16.11
N SER A 508 -4.23 -3.96 -17.29
CA SER A 508 -2.81 -3.69 -17.52
C SER A 508 -2.36 -2.40 -16.82
N LEU A 509 -1.07 -2.31 -16.58
CA LEU A 509 -0.43 -1.03 -16.30
C LEU A 509 -0.70 -0.06 -17.45
N LYS A 510 -0.64 1.24 -17.16
CA LYS A 510 -0.71 2.34 -18.13
C LYS A 510 0.39 3.35 -17.87
N LEU A 511 1.05 3.74 -18.95
CA LEU A 511 1.96 4.86 -18.98
C LEU A 511 1.49 5.84 -20.06
N TYR A 512 1.10 7.00 -19.63
CA TYR A 512 0.63 8.08 -20.50
C TYR A 512 1.71 9.15 -20.57
N LYS A 513 2.36 9.26 -21.75
CA LYS A 513 3.34 10.29 -22.00
C LYS A 513 2.64 11.60 -22.37
N ASN A 514 2.98 12.68 -21.67
CA ASN A 514 2.57 14.03 -22.00
C ASN A 514 3.27 14.49 -23.30
N ASN A 515 2.61 15.29 -24.10
CA ASN A 515 3.16 15.82 -25.35
C ASN A 515 3.61 17.29 -25.26
N GLY A 516 3.74 17.81 -24.03
CA GLY A 516 4.10 19.21 -23.75
C GLY A 516 3.00 20.23 -24.06
N MET A 517 1.79 19.78 -24.42
CA MET A 517 0.63 20.63 -24.72
C MET A 517 -0.61 20.23 -23.91
N GLY A 518 -0.42 19.41 -22.85
CA GLY A 518 -1.50 18.95 -21.98
C GLY A 518 -2.37 17.84 -22.57
N PHE A 519 -1.87 17.10 -23.59
CA PHE A 519 -2.50 15.90 -24.12
C PHE A 519 -1.57 14.70 -23.94
N TYR A 520 -2.14 13.55 -23.71
CA TYR A 520 -1.40 12.33 -23.43
C TYR A 520 -1.43 11.32 -24.58
N ILE A 521 -0.35 10.57 -24.71
CA ILE A 521 -0.22 9.46 -25.62
C ILE A 521 -0.03 8.18 -24.77
N ASP A 522 -0.86 7.15 -24.98
CA ASP A 522 -0.66 5.85 -24.34
C ASP A 522 0.63 5.20 -24.87
N ASN A 523 1.71 5.29 -24.06
CA ASN A 523 3.02 4.70 -24.35
C ASN A 523 3.23 3.35 -23.69
N THR A 524 2.21 2.75 -23.08
CA THR A 524 2.32 1.52 -22.28
C THR A 524 3.00 0.38 -23.03
N GLN A 525 2.62 0.15 -24.30
CA GLN A 525 3.18 -0.93 -25.10
C GLN A 525 4.61 -0.61 -25.55
N GLY A 526 4.87 0.65 -25.91
CA GLY A 526 6.19 1.13 -26.34
C GLY A 526 7.22 1.08 -25.22
N SER A 527 6.79 1.39 -24.01
CA SER A 527 7.66 1.41 -22.82
C SER A 527 7.97 0.03 -22.22
N GLY A 528 7.31 -1.06 -22.66
CA GLY A 528 7.51 -2.38 -22.07
C GLY A 528 6.63 -2.67 -20.83
N LEU A 529 5.83 -1.72 -20.36
CA LEU A 529 4.94 -1.85 -19.21
C LEU A 529 3.58 -2.49 -19.53
N PHE A 530 3.35 -2.97 -20.77
CA PHE A 530 2.10 -3.65 -21.09
C PHE A 530 2.04 -5.03 -20.42
N LYS A 531 1.75 -5.03 -19.11
CA LYS A 531 1.70 -6.18 -18.22
C LYS A 531 0.49 -6.05 -17.28
N VAL A 532 0.07 -7.16 -16.69
CA VAL A 532 -0.93 -7.20 -15.62
C VAL A 532 -0.25 -7.62 -14.34
N HIS A 533 -0.30 -6.73 -13.36
CA HIS A 533 0.05 -6.99 -11.97
C HIS A 533 -1.15 -6.60 -11.09
N SER A 534 -1.44 -7.39 -10.07
CA SER A 534 -2.44 -6.99 -9.06
C SER A 534 -1.77 -6.02 -8.08
N THR A 535 -1.45 -4.80 -8.57
CA THR A 535 -0.68 -3.80 -7.82
C THR A 535 -1.53 -3.18 -6.73
N MET A 536 -1.11 -3.28 -5.46
CA MET A 536 -1.76 -2.63 -4.32
C MET A 536 -1.03 -1.35 -3.92
N GLY A 537 0.24 -1.44 -3.53
CA GLY A 537 1.09 -0.30 -3.28
C GLY A 537 2.20 -0.22 -4.33
N ALA A 538 2.62 0.97 -4.67
CA ALA A 538 3.71 1.17 -5.61
C ALA A 538 4.33 2.55 -5.43
N ASN A 539 5.60 2.66 -5.80
CA ASN A 539 6.32 3.91 -5.75
C ASN A 539 7.47 3.90 -6.78
N PHE A 540 8.12 5.03 -6.96
CA PHE A 540 9.18 5.24 -7.92
C PHE A 540 10.35 5.99 -7.31
N ALA A 541 11.56 5.72 -7.78
CA ALA A 541 12.78 6.41 -7.40
C ALA A 541 13.94 6.00 -8.29
N ASP A 542 14.95 6.85 -8.44
CA ASP A 542 16.20 6.56 -9.13
C ASP A 542 17.14 5.76 -8.22
N VAL A 543 17.06 4.41 -8.29
CA VAL A 543 17.86 3.55 -7.38
C VAL A 543 19.27 3.28 -7.86
N ASN A 544 19.59 3.64 -9.10
CA ASN A 544 20.91 3.43 -9.69
C ASN A 544 21.68 4.72 -9.94
N ASN A 545 21.12 5.85 -9.55
CA ASN A 545 21.69 7.18 -9.74
C ASN A 545 21.97 7.54 -11.21
N ASP A 546 21.11 7.04 -12.15
CA ASP A 546 21.25 7.37 -13.57
C ASP A 546 20.41 8.58 -14.01
N GLY A 547 19.63 9.15 -13.07
CA GLY A 547 18.78 10.31 -13.28
C GLY A 547 17.40 10.01 -13.80
N TYR A 548 16.99 8.73 -13.89
CA TYR A 548 15.67 8.30 -14.31
C TYR A 548 15.01 7.43 -13.25
N ASP A 549 13.80 7.78 -12.85
CA ASP A 549 13.08 7.05 -11.80
C ASP A 549 12.68 5.63 -12.24
N ASP A 550 13.07 4.65 -11.45
CA ASP A 550 12.68 3.25 -11.54
C ASP A 550 11.34 3.00 -10.86
N LEU A 551 10.70 1.84 -11.09
CA LEU A 551 9.36 1.53 -10.62
C LEU A 551 9.34 0.26 -9.78
N TYR A 552 8.83 0.32 -8.54
CA TYR A 552 8.57 -0.85 -7.70
C TYR A 552 7.09 -1.01 -7.39
N LEU A 553 6.57 -2.22 -7.64
CA LEU A 553 5.16 -2.58 -7.51
C LEU A 553 5.00 -3.64 -6.41
N GLY A 554 4.39 -3.29 -5.29
CA GLY A 554 3.86 -4.23 -4.32
C GLY A 554 2.57 -4.85 -4.85
N THR A 555 2.52 -6.18 -4.94
CA THR A 555 1.44 -6.91 -5.60
C THR A 555 0.58 -7.70 -4.63
N GLY A 556 -0.64 -8.04 -5.04
CA GLY A 556 -1.54 -8.90 -4.32
C GLY A 556 -2.99 -8.45 -4.36
N TYR A 557 -3.85 -9.20 -3.68
CA TYR A 557 -5.24 -8.82 -3.38
C TYR A 557 -5.65 -9.49 -2.04
N PRO A 558 -6.78 -9.09 -1.42
CA PRO A 558 -7.10 -9.53 -0.04
C PRO A 558 -7.19 -11.03 0.21
N ALA A 559 -7.37 -11.88 -0.78
CA ALA A 559 -7.48 -13.32 -0.56
C ALA A 559 -6.12 -14.00 -0.35
N ILE A 560 -6.11 -15.10 0.39
CA ILE A 560 -4.89 -15.86 0.75
C ILE A 560 -4.17 -16.44 -0.46
N ASP A 561 -4.90 -16.74 -1.54
CA ASP A 561 -4.37 -17.31 -2.78
C ASP A 561 -3.69 -16.29 -3.72
N SER A 562 -3.56 -15.06 -3.29
CA SER A 562 -2.86 -14.01 -4.04
C SER A 562 -1.35 -14.13 -3.88
N LEU A 563 -0.79 -15.16 -4.46
CA LEU A 563 0.65 -15.41 -4.47
C LEU A 563 1.20 -15.01 -5.84
N VAL A 564 1.50 -13.72 -6.01
CA VAL A 564 2.08 -13.13 -7.22
C VAL A 564 3.33 -12.35 -6.82
N PRO A 565 4.48 -12.53 -7.49
CA PRO A 565 5.69 -11.79 -7.12
C PRO A 565 5.49 -10.27 -7.20
N ASN A 566 6.04 -9.53 -6.25
CA ASN A 566 6.26 -8.10 -6.41
C ASN A 566 7.14 -7.86 -7.64
N ALA A 567 7.08 -6.67 -8.23
CA ALA A 567 7.76 -6.41 -9.50
C ALA A 567 8.59 -5.13 -9.46
N PHE A 568 9.80 -5.21 -9.97
CA PHE A 568 10.71 -4.09 -10.13
C PHE A 568 11.05 -3.87 -11.60
N TYR A 569 10.87 -2.65 -12.05
CA TYR A 569 11.16 -2.23 -13.41
C TYR A 569 12.22 -1.13 -13.41
N PHE A 570 13.32 -1.43 -14.06
CA PHE A 570 14.41 -0.51 -14.33
C PHE A 570 14.03 0.43 -15.48
N ASN A 571 14.19 1.73 -15.30
CA ASN A 571 13.97 2.73 -16.33
C ASN A 571 15.24 2.88 -17.19
N ASN A 572 15.15 2.55 -18.45
CA ASN A 572 16.25 2.62 -19.40
C ASN A 572 16.25 3.98 -20.10
N GLU A 573 16.79 4.99 -19.44
CA GLU A 573 16.96 6.36 -19.95
C GLU A 573 15.67 6.97 -20.54
N GLY A 574 14.52 6.78 -19.88
CA GLY A 574 13.21 7.27 -20.33
C GLY A 574 12.64 6.59 -21.56
N LEU A 575 13.36 5.65 -22.17
CA LEU A 575 12.96 4.99 -23.41
C LEU A 575 12.05 3.78 -23.19
N SER A 576 12.34 3.00 -22.14
CA SER A 576 11.60 1.77 -21.82
C SER A 576 11.88 1.31 -20.41
N PHE A 577 11.01 0.45 -19.87
CA PHE A 577 11.16 -0.21 -18.58
C PHE A 577 11.53 -1.69 -18.77
N ILE A 578 12.56 -2.12 -18.06
CA ILE A 578 13.09 -3.48 -18.13
C ILE A 578 12.81 -4.19 -16.80
N ASP A 579 12.10 -5.33 -16.87
CA ASP A 579 11.84 -6.16 -15.68
C ASP A 579 13.16 -6.72 -15.12
N LYS A 580 13.57 -6.24 -13.98
CA LYS A 580 14.76 -6.64 -13.23
C LYS A 580 14.43 -7.33 -11.90
N THR A 581 13.16 -7.61 -11.67
CA THR A 581 12.63 -8.17 -10.41
C THR A 581 13.48 -9.31 -9.84
N HIS A 582 13.76 -10.29 -10.70
CA HIS A 582 14.44 -11.51 -10.24
C HIS A 582 15.95 -11.34 -10.11
N ILE A 583 16.54 -10.45 -10.91
CA ILE A 583 17.96 -10.19 -10.91
C ILE A 583 18.38 -9.50 -9.61
N TYR A 584 17.55 -8.58 -9.15
CA TYR A 584 17.81 -7.80 -7.94
C TYR A 584 17.25 -8.44 -6.65
N GLY A 585 16.58 -9.60 -6.75
CA GLY A 585 16.01 -10.30 -5.58
C GLY A 585 14.80 -9.59 -4.98
N LEU A 586 14.06 -8.80 -5.77
CA LEU A 586 12.91 -8.01 -5.31
C LEU A 586 11.56 -8.68 -5.54
N GLY A 587 11.55 -9.92 -6.07
CA GLY A 587 10.33 -10.66 -6.42
C GLY A 587 9.73 -11.45 -5.24
N HIS A 588 9.45 -10.82 -4.13
CA HIS A 588 8.81 -11.48 -3.00
C HIS A 588 7.37 -11.89 -3.33
N ILE A 589 6.95 -13.11 -2.93
CA ILE A 589 5.62 -13.65 -3.26
C ILE A 589 4.53 -13.26 -2.27
N GLN A 590 4.91 -12.73 -1.11
CA GLN A 590 3.94 -12.22 -0.17
C GLN A 590 3.48 -10.84 -0.61
N LYS A 591 2.28 -10.48 -0.21
CA LYS A 591 1.63 -9.22 -0.59
C LYS A 591 2.44 -8.02 -0.12
N GLY A 592 2.92 -7.21 -1.06
CA GLY A 592 3.51 -5.91 -0.82
C GLY A 592 2.42 -4.85 -0.81
N HIS A 593 2.42 -3.96 0.17
CA HIS A 593 1.36 -2.95 0.31
C HIS A 593 1.92 -1.53 0.34
N GLY A 594 2.54 -1.10 1.43
CA GLY A 594 3.20 0.21 1.48
C GLY A 594 4.63 0.12 0.94
N VAL A 595 4.98 0.92 -0.07
CA VAL A 595 6.33 1.00 -0.65
C VAL A 595 6.85 2.42 -0.53
N ALA A 596 8.03 2.61 0.07
CA ALA A 596 8.66 3.92 0.19
C ALA A 596 10.17 3.83 -0.02
N PHE A 597 10.74 4.90 -0.58
CA PHE A 597 12.17 5.04 -0.84
C PHE A 597 12.76 6.15 0.03
N ALA A 598 13.94 5.89 0.59
CA ALA A 598 14.76 6.89 1.26
C ALA A 598 16.20 6.39 1.35
N ASP A 599 17.15 7.29 1.36
CA ASP A 599 18.55 7.00 1.71
C ASP A 599 18.68 7.02 3.25
N TYR A 600 18.44 5.85 3.89
CA TYR A 600 18.33 5.80 5.35
C TYR A 600 19.67 5.88 6.07
N ASP A 601 20.77 5.52 5.41
CA ASP A 601 22.12 5.54 5.98
C ASP A 601 23.03 6.65 5.39
N LEU A 602 22.44 7.46 4.49
CA LEU A 602 23.03 8.68 3.91
C LEU A 602 24.31 8.41 3.09
N ASP A 603 24.31 7.30 2.38
CA ASP A 603 25.41 6.91 1.49
C ASP A 603 25.19 7.35 0.03
N GLY A 604 24.01 7.87 -0.29
CA GLY A 604 23.62 8.40 -1.60
C GLY A 604 22.87 7.44 -2.48
N ASP A 605 22.61 6.24 -2.00
CA ASP A 605 21.82 5.23 -2.69
C ASP A 605 20.43 5.12 -2.06
N LEU A 606 19.38 5.12 -2.88
CA LEU A 606 18.02 5.00 -2.36
C LEU A 606 17.70 3.55 -1.98
N ASP A 607 17.24 3.36 -0.74
CA ASP A 607 16.82 2.09 -0.17
C ASP A 607 15.30 1.92 -0.30
N ILE A 608 14.81 0.67 -0.22
CA ILE A 608 13.40 0.35 -0.37
C ILE A 608 12.86 -0.20 0.95
N PHE A 609 11.85 0.44 1.50
CA PHE A 609 11.04 -0.17 2.54
C PHE A 609 9.72 -0.68 1.97
N GLU A 610 9.36 -1.91 2.32
CA GLU A 610 8.12 -2.53 1.90
C GLU A 610 7.33 -3.04 3.12
N GLN A 611 6.12 -2.49 3.30
CA GLN A 611 5.13 -3.01 4.25
C GLN A 611 4.50 -4.26 3.67
N MET A 612 4.74 -5.38 4.32
CA MET A 612 4.29 -6.70 3.88
C MET A 612 3.08 -7.18 4.66
N GLY A 613 2.32 -8.08 4.03
CA GLY A 613 1.19 -8.76 4.66
C GLY A 613 -0.14 -8.51 3.95
N GLY A 614 -1.12 -9.34 4.29
CA GLY A 614 -2.47 -9.27 3.70
C GLY A 614 -3.53 -8.79 4.70
N PHE A 615 -4.77 -9.23 4.47
CA PHE A 615 -5.93 -8.77 5.24
C PHE A 615 -6.41 -9.78 6.30
N TYR A 616 -6.08 -11.06 6.15
CA TYR A 616 -6.40 -12.09 7.14
C TYR A 616 -5.36 -12.10 8.26
N LEU A 617 -5.76 -12.41 9.48
CA LEU A 617 -4.82 -12.56 10.61
C LEU A 617 -3.72 -13.58 10.34
N SER A 618 -4.02 -14.58 9.50
CA SER A 618 -3.05 -15.58 9.04
C SER A 618 -2.08 -15.08 7.97
N ASP A 619 -2.32 -13.92 7.43
CA ASP A 619 -1.58 -13.36 6.30
C ASP A 619 -0.63 -12.23 6.74
N GLY A 620 -0.37 -12.17 8.05
CA GLY A 620 0.65 -11.30 8.61
C GLY A 620 2.04 -11.74 8.17
N PHE A 621 2.88 -10.75 7.81
CA PHE A 621 4.23 -11.00 7.37
C PHE A 621 5.20 -9.96 7.94
N THR A 622 6.50 -10.24 7.86
CA THR A 622 7.55 -9.31 8.28
C THR A 622 7.77 -8.24 7.23
N ASN A 623 7.84 -6.99 7.66
CA ASN A 623 8.21 -5.89 6.79
C ASN A 623 9.66 -6.03 6.34
N ILE A 624 10.00 -5.47 5.18
CA ILE A 624 11.32 -5.60 4.58
C ILE A 624 11.94 -4.22 4.33
N LEU A 625 13.17 -4.04 4.79
CA LEU A 625 14.06 -2.96 4.37
C LEU A 625 15.15 -3.55 3.49
N TYR A 626 15.07 -3.27 2.21
CA TYR A 626 16.10 -3.61 1.24
C TYR A 626 17.14 -2.48 1.21
N GLN A 627 18.31 -2.75 1.75
CA GLN A 627 19.46 -1.85 1.59
C GLN A 627 20.02 -1.99 0.19
N ASN A 628 20.15 -0.87 -0.50
CA ASN A 628 20.84 -0.75 -1.78
C ASN A 628 22.36 -0.72 -1.53
N SER A 629 23.15 -1.20 -2.45
CA SER A 629 24.62 -1.18 -2.39
C SER A 629 25.19 -0.77 -3.75
N ASN A 630 24.65 0.30 -4.32
CA ASN A 630 25.07 0.82 -5.60
C ASN A 630 25.98 2.05 -5.40
N ASN A 631 27.20 2.03 -5.91
CA ASN A 631 28.15 3.15 -5.84
C ASN A 631 28.74 3.45 -7.22
N ILE A 632 27.94 3.31 -8.29
CA ILE A 632 28.46 3.40 -9.67
C ILE A 632 28.41 4.84 -10.16
N ASN A 633 27.30 5.55 -9.95
CA ASN A 633 27.02 6.88 -10.47
C ASN A 633 27.14 7.97 -9.40
N ASN A 634 27.35 9.21 -9.84
CA ASN A 634 27.34 10.37 -8.94
C ASN A 634 25.90 10.82 -8.67
N TRP A 635 25.71 11.48 -7.54
CA TRP A 635 24.41 11.91 -7.03
C TRP A 635 24.48 13.26 -6.30
N ILE A 636 23.32 13.81 -5.99
CA ILE A 636 23.18 14.94 -5.07
C ILE A 636 21.88 14.78 -4.26
N GLY A 637 21.98 14.97 -2.94
CA GLY A 637 20.83 15.06 -2.05
C GLY A 637 20.41 16.52 -1.84
N ILE A 638 19.12 16.83 -2.03
CA ILE A 638 18.60 18.19 -1.95
C ILE A 638 17.44 18.26 -0.96
N LYS A 639 17.63 19.02 0.13
CA LYS A 639 16.56 19.40 1.06
C LYS A 639 16.14 20.83 0.77
N LEU A 640 14.87 21.05 0.47
CA LEU A 640 14.30 22.38 0.26
C LEU A 640 13.55 22.85 1.52
N ILE A 641 13.69 24.12 1.84
CA ILE A 641 12.87 24.79 2.88
C ILE A 641 12.24 26.03 2.23
N GLY A 642 10.92 25.99 2.08
CA GLY A 642 10.14 27.11 1.62
C GLY A 642 9.95 28.18 2.71
N ASP A 643 9.64 29.36 2.28
CA ASP A 643 9.25 30.50 3.12
C ASP A 643 7.83 30.95 2.77
N LYS A 644 7.60 31.26 1.51
CA LYS A 644 6.29 31.61 0.95
C LYS A 644 5.58 30.43 0.30
N SER A 645 6.34 29.41 -0.05
CA SER A 645 5.90 28.22 -0.78
C SER A 645 5.62 27.01 0.15
N GLY A 646 5.33 27.27 1.43
CA GLY A 646 5.20 26.21 2.45
C GLY A 646 6.55 25.64 2.91
N LYS A 647 6.66 25.28 4.19
CA LYS A 647 7.95 24.87 4.79
C LYS A 647 8.56 23.63 4.16
N ILE A 648 7.77 22.67 3.76
CA ILE A 648 8.24 21.45 3.11
C ILE A 648 8.42 21.58 1.58
N ALA A 649 8.13 22.77 1.02
CA ALA A 649 8.27 23.09 -0.40
C ALA A 649 7.59 22.07 -1.35
N LEU A 650 6.47 21.47 -0.94
CA LEU A 650 5.75 20.46 -1.72
C LEU A 650 5.36 21.03 -3.10
N GLY A 651 5.65 20.30 -4.17
CA GLY A 651 5.42 20.73 -5.55
C GLY A 651 6.54 21.60 -6.15
N ALA A 652 7.64 21.88 -5.40
CA ALA A 652 8.80 22.58 -5.98
C ALA A 652 9.46 21.71 -7.07
N LYS A 653 9.69 22.30 -8.25
CA LYS A 653 10.39 21.65 -9.36
C LYS A 653 11.90 21.88 -9.24
N ILE A 654 12.68 20.83 -9.36
CA ILE A 654 14.14 20.83 -9.32
C ILE A 654 14.64 20.48 -10.73
N ASN A 655 15.51 21.30 -11.30
CA ASN A 655 16.18 21.00 -12.55
C ASN A 655 17.69 21.18 -12.36
N LEU A 656 18.44 20.11 -12.57
CA LEU A 656 19.89 20.08 -12.58
C LEU A 656 20.40 20.09 -14.00
N VAL A 657 21.42 20.90 -14.27
CA VAL A 657 22.12 20.93 -15.55
C VAL A 657 23.57 20.50 -15.33
N CYS A 658 23.99 19.46 -16.01
CA CYS A 658 25.36 18.97 -16.01
C CYS A 658 25.77 18.54 -17.41
N ASP A 659 26.90 19.06 -17.90
CA ASP A 659 27.44 18.72 -19.23
C ASP A 659 26.42 18.87 -20.40
N ASN A 660 25.46 19.79 -20.27
CA ASN A 660 24.30 20.07 -21.14
C ASN A 660 23.16 19.04 -21.06
N GLU A 661 23.23 18.06 -20.18
CA GLU A 661 22.08 17.18 -19.86
C GLU A 661 21.25 17.80 -18.73
N ASN A 662 19.95 17.51 -18.72
CA ASN A 662 19.00 17.96 -17.70
C ASN A 662 18.51 16.78 -16.90
N TYR A 663 18.41 16.95 -15.58
CA TYR A 663 17.82 15.99 -14.66
C TYR A 663 16.72 16.71 -13.88
N ASN A 664 15.52 16.21 -13.96
CA ASN A 664 14.35 16.83 -13.36
C ASN A 664 13.85 16.02 -12.16
N SER A 665 13.30 16.69 -11.18
CA SER A 665 12.57 16.07 -10.07
C SER A 665 11.56 17.06 -9.50
N ILE A 666 10.61 16.55 -8.73
CA ILE A 666 9.62 17.35 -8.01
C ILE A 666 9.66 16.95 -6.54
N VAL A 667 9.51 17.92 -5.65
CA VAL A 667 9.37 17.65 -4.21
C VAL A 667 7.98 17.12 -3.94
N GLU A 668 7.86 15.84 -3.86
CA GLU A 668 6.64 15.09 -3.59
C GLU A 668 7.00 13.79 -2.87
N SER A 669 6.04 13.18 -2.20
CA SER A 669 6.24 11.88 -1.55
C SER A 669 6.09 10.70 -2.51
N GLY A 670 5.58 10.96 -3.71
CA GLY A 670 5.36 9.94 -4.76
C GLY A 670 4.43 8.80 -4.35
N GLY A 671 4.17 7.91 -5.29
CA GLY A 671 3.56 6.61 -5.05
C GLY A 671 2.13 6.60 -4.54
N SER A 672 1.73 5.39 -4.11
CA SER A 672 0.44 5.14 -3.47
C SER A 672 0.61 4.06 -2.41
N PHE A 673 0.04 4.25 -1.23
CA PHE A 673 0.22 3.46 0.00
C PHE A 673 1.64 3.52 0.60
N GLY A 674 2.47 4.41 0.10
CA GLY A 674 3.80 4.70 0.65
C GLY A 674 4.19 6.13 0.33
N SER A 675 4.77 6.81 1.30
CA SER A 675 5.33 8.15 1.16
C SER A 675 6.84 8.08 1.29
N SER A 676 7.55 8.40 0.20
CA SER A 676 9.01 8.52 0.16
C SER A 676 9.48 9.84 0.76
N SER A 677 10.76 9.93 1.04
CA SER A 677 11.37 11.14 1.61
C SER A 677 11.20 12.37 0.70
N LEU A 678 10.88 13.51 1.32
CA LEU A 678 10.85 14.81 0.65
C LEU A 678 12.26 15.37 0.40
N MET A 679 13.30 14.83 1.04
CA MET A 679 14.69 15.10 0.70
C MET A 679 15.04 14.27 -0.54
N LYS A 680 15.15 14.94 -1.69
CA LYS A 680 15.38 14.27 -2.97
C LYS A 680 16.83 13.91 -3.15
N VAL A 681 17.12 12.64 -3.42
CA VAL A 681 18.39 12.16 -3.94
C VAL A 681 18.22 12.00 -5.44
N MET A 682 19.03 12.70 -6.21
CA MET A 682 18.99 12.71 -7.67
C MET A 682 20.30 12.16 -8.22
N GLY A 683 20.23 11.13 -9.02
CA GLY A 683 21.34 10.63 -9.79
C GLY A 683 21.73 11.56 -10.93
N ILE A 684 22.97 11.57 -11.26
CA ILE A 684 23.55 12.44 -12.30
C ILE A 684 24.64 11.74 -13.10
N GLN A 685 24.59 10.42 -13.15
CA GLN A 685 25.52 9.57 -13.90
C GLN A 685 26.99 9.89 -13.58
N ASP A 686 27.81 10.12 -14.59
CA ASP A 686 29.24 10.41 -14.46
C ASP A 686 29.57 11.92 -14.34
N CYS A 687 28.53 12.78 -14.14
CA CYS A 687 28.67 14.21 -13.91
C CYS A 687 29.62 14.47 -12.72
N LYS A 688 30.63 15.31 -12.90
CA LYS A 688 31.65 15.61 -11.88
C LYS A 688 31.42 16.91 -11.13
N ASN A 689 30.65 17.79 -11.70
CA ASN A 689 30.30 19.07 -11.11
C ASN A 689 29.04 19.59 -11.78
N ILE A 690 28.01 19.90 -11.01
CA ILE A 690 26.74 20.40 -11.49
C ILE A 690 26.94 21.86 -11.91
N ASP A 691 26.70 22.16 -13.18
CA ASP A 691 26.85 23.51 -13.74
C ASP A 691 25.83 24.46 -13.13
N LYS A 692 24.56 24.01 -13.08
CA LYS A 692 23.44 24.80 -12.57
C LYS A 692 22.41 23.93 -11.88
N LEU A 693 21.80 24.49 -10.85
CA LEU A 693 20.60 24.01 -10.19
C LEU A 693 19.54 25.09 -10.27
N TYR A 694 18.42 24.79 -10.87
CA TYR A 694 17.24 25.63 -10.87
C TYR A 694 16.19 25.05 -9.94
N ILE A 695 15.68 25.86 -9.01
CA ILE A 695 14.53 25.56 -8.17
C ILE A 695 13.39 26.46 -8.60
N THR A 696 12.30 25.87 -9.11
CA THR A 696 11.05 26.60 -9.34
C THR A 696 10.14 26.39 -8.13
N TRP A 697 10.02 27.44 -7.34
CA TRP A 697 9.22 27.42 -6.11
C TRP A 697 7.72 27.43 -6.46
N PRO A 698 6.88 26.60 -5.83
CA PRO A 698 5.44 26.62 -6.07
C PRO A 698 4.81 27.97 -5.72
N ARG A 699 3.52 28.16 -6.00
CA ARG A 699 2.73 29.37 -5.77
C ARG A 699 3.14 30.59 -6.61
N TYR A 700 4.40 31.02 -6.54
CA TYR A 700 4.86 32.24 -7.26
C TYR A 700 5.64 31.93 -8.53
N GLN A 701 5.90 30.67 -8.82
CA GLN A 701 6.72 30.24 -9.95
C GLN A 701 8.09 30.97 -10.01
N SER A 702 8.59 31.38 -8.82
CA SER A 702 9.88 32.06 -8.73
C SER A 702 11.01 31.06 -8.93
N ILE A 703 11.98 31.42 -9.78
CA ILE A 703 13.12 30.55 -10.07
C ILE A 703 14.35 31.03 -9.28
N GLN A 704 14.94 30.12 -8.51
CA GLN A 704 16.24 30.32 -7.87
C GLN A 704 17.30 29.56 -8.63
N GLU A 705 18.38 30.26 -9.06
CA GLU A 705 19.51 29.67 -9.77
C GLU A 705 20.73 29.58 -8.84
N ILE A 706 21.37 28.40 -8.79
CA ILE A 706 22.62 28.14 -8.05
C ILE A 706 23.61 27.51 -9.02
N ASN A 707 24.86 27.95 -9.00
CA ASN A 707 25.86 27.52 -9.96
C ASN A 707 27.05 26.81 -9.29
N ASN A 708 27.67 25.88 -10.01
CA ASN A 708 28.92 25.20 -9.64
C ASN A 708 28.81 24.44 -8.30
N ILE A 709 28.00 23.40 -8.26
CA ILE A 709 27.76 22.57 -7.08
C ILE A 709 28.56 21.27 -7.20
N SER A 710 29.30 20.90 -6.16
CA SER A 710 29.99 19.61 -6.11
C SER A 710 28.99 18.46 -6.00
N VAL A 711 29.31 17.32 -6.56
CA VAL A 711 28.53 16.08 -6.51
C VAL A 711 28.78 15.29 -5.23
N ASN A 712 28.02 14.23 -4.98
CA ASN A 712 28.13 13.28 -3.87
C ASN A 712 28.11 13.97 -2.50
N GLN A 713 27.11 14.82 -2.32
CA GLN A 713 26.84 15.53 -1.06
C GLN A 713 25.38 15.87 -0.90
N TYR A 714 24.98 16.17 0.32
CA TYR A 714 23.66 16.71 0.65
C TYR A 714 23.74 18.22 0.80
N ILE A 715 22.76 18.92 0.22
CA ILE A 715 22.63 20.37 0.28
C ILE A 715 21.27 20.80 0.81
N LEU A 716 21.28 21.91 1.55
CA LEU A 716 20.08 22.63 1.99
C LEU A 716 19.93 23.89 1.16
N VAL A 717 18.78 24.06 0.49
CA VAL A 717 18.41 25.27 -0.21
C VAL A 717 17.18 25.89 0.45
N LYS A 718 17.27 27.19 0.81
CA LYS A 718 16.16 27.94 1.39
C LYS A 718 15.64 28.98 0.39
N GLU A 719 14.32 29.10 0.27
CA GLU A 719 13.67 30.05 -0.67
C GLU A 719 14.10 31.51 -0.43
N SER A 720 14.32 31.91 0.81
CA SER A 720 14.70 33.27 1.19
C SER A 720 16.20 33.57 1.17
N GLU A 721 17.05 32.57 0.94
CA GLU A 721 18.51 32.69 0.99
C GLU A 721 19.12 32.49 -0.41
N LEU A 722 20.24 33.18 -0.69
CA LEU A 722 21.00 32.96 -1.91
C LEU A 722 21.99 31.80 -1.72
N GLY A 723 22.04 30.89 -2.73
CA GLY A 723 22.95 29.76 -2.73
C GLY A 723 22.45 28.59 -1.88
N TYR A 724 23.37 27.78 -1.39
CA TYR A 724 23.10 26.56 -0.62
C TYR A 724 24.05 26.40 0.56
N LYS A 725 23.69 25.52 1.48
CA LYS A 725 24.56 25.03 2.57
C LYS A 725 24.76 23.52 2.42
N GLU A 726 26.01 23.04 2.56
CA GLU A 726 26.27 21.61 2.70
C GLU A 726 25.70 21.10 4.04
N ILE A 727 24.94 20.00 4.00
CA ILE A 727 24.36 19.39 5.19
C ILE A 727 25.41 18.50 5.86
N LYS A 728 25.62 18.68 7.18
CA LYS A 728 26.46 17.82 8.00
C LYS A 728 25.58 17.09 9.02
N PHE A 729 25.31 15.86 8.72
CA PHE A 729 24.42 15.04 9.53
C PHE A 729 25.01 14.70 10.90
N LYS A 730 24.16 14.73 11.89
CA LYS A 730 24.46 14.24 13.22
C LYS A 730 23.14 13.84 13.90
N VAL A 731 23.00 12.57 14.16
CA VAL A 731 21.80 11.98 14.78
C VAL A 731 21.31 12.81 15.97
N GLY A 732 20.03 13.16 15.94
CA GLY A 732 19.35 13.93 16.96
C GLY A 732 19.61 15.45 16.96
N ASN A 733 20.38 15.98 16.00
CA ASN A 733 20.57 17.42 15.82
C ASN A 733 19.81 17.90 14.59
N LYS A 734 19.01 18.96 14.74
CA LYS A 734 18.28 19.57 13.62
C LYS A 734 19.23 20.11 12.54
N ILE A 735 18.81 19.98 11.30
CA ILE A 735 19.44 20.65 10.15
C ILE A 735 19.00 22.11 10.16
N GLU A 736 19.96 23.06 10.21
CA GLU A 736 19.68 24.49 10.27
C GLU A 736 20.06 25.24 8.98
#